data_00b6fea7bacd418076cdbc1eb915aa5e
#
_entry.id   00b6fea7bacd418076cdbc1eb915aa5e
#
_cell.length_a   1.000
_cell.length_b   1.000
_cell.length_c   1.000
_cell.angle_alpha   90.00
_cell.angle_beta   90.00
_cell.angle_gamma   90.00
#
_symmetry.space_group_name_H-M   'P 1'
#
loop_
_entity.id
_entity.type
_entity.pdbx_description
1 polymer ?
#
loop_
_entity_poly.entity_id
_entity_poly.type
_entity_poly.pdbx_seq_one_letter_code
_entity_poly.pdbx_strand_id
1 'polypeptide(L)'
;MLRACKEEWTVANKPETFDEAPVYDPPPAFTARARVKSLDEYRALYDSSVSDPEGFWAKEAEERITWFEKWHTVRQYDYHKAEIAWYLGGKLNACYNCVDRHVEAGRGGNTALIWEGNDPAESKTYTYTELHVEVQRAANALKNLGIVKGDRVCIYMQMIPELVVAMLACARIGAIHSIVFGAFTADSLVTRINDSQCKAIITQNTGVRGAKQNIAMKANADKAVEQTPSIEKILVVKRTDAPVEMAAGRDVWWHEALSAADATCAPEPMDAEDPLFILYTSGSTGTPKGVLHTTGGYMTYVATTFNYVFDYQPGDIYWCTADIGWVTGHSYITYGPLANGAVTMMYEGVPNYPDWGRFWQICEKHKVNIIYTAPTALRALMKEGDDYPAQHDLSSLRLLGTVGEPIKSPEWTWYHTVIGKGRCPIVDTWWQTETGGILISPLPGATPTKPGSATFPLFGIKPALVDDEGNLLEGNGVRGNLCILEPWPGQMRGIYGDQQRFFDTYFARFPGKYFPGDGCLRDKDGYYWITGRVDDVIIVSGHNLGTAEIEGAIGRHPAVAEAAVVGYPHEIKGNAIYAFVTLKTGETATEEMKGEIVKAVRSDIGPHATPEKIQFTDGVPKTRSGKIMRRILRKIAEGDVHDLGDISTLADPGVVDSLVSGRV
;
A
#
# COMPACT_ATOMS: atom_id res chain seq x y z
N MET A 1 -27.23 -28.39 -22.98
CA MET A 1 -27.16 -27.08 -22.31
C MET A 1 -25.81 -26.36 -22.48
N LEU A 2 -24.87 -26.88 -23.27
CA LEU A 2 -23.53 -26.32 -23.48
C LEU A 2 -23.36 -25.60 -24.85
N ARG A 3 -24.44 -25.37 -25.61
CA ARG A 3 -24.41 -24.67 -26.89
C ARG A 3 -25.01 -23.25 -26.87
N ALA A 4 -25.68 -22.85 -25.79
CA ALA A 4 -26.35 -21.56 -25.68
C ALA A 4 -25.44 -20.41 -25.19
N CYS A 5 -24.27 -20.70 -24.56
CA CYS A 5 -23.36 -19.66 -24.06
C CYS A 5 -22.36 -19.11 -25.10
N LYS A 6 -22.29 -19.69 -26.31
CA LYS A 6 -21.35 -19.23 -27.34
C LYS A 6 -21.87 -18.10 -28.25
N GLU A 7 -23.17 -17.88 -28.30
CA GLU A 7 -23.77 -16.88 -29.20
C GLU A 7 -24.01 -15.51 -28.58
N GLU A 8 -24.04 -15.37 -27.24
CA GLU A 8 -24.21 -14.06 -26.57
C GLU A 8 -22.92 -13.24 -26.46
N TRP A 9 -21.75 -13.87 -26.72
CA TRP A 9 -20.46 -13.20 -26.61
C TRP A 9 -20.15 -12.22 -27.77
N THR A 10 -20.84 -12.30 -28.89
CA THR A 10 -20.55 -11.53 -30.11
C THR A 10 -21.26 -10.17 -30.21
N VAL A 11 -22.14 -9.79 -29.26
CA VAL A 11 -22.95 -8.56 -29.38
C VAL A 11 -22.74 -7.57 -28.21
N ALA A 12 -22.15 -7.97 -27.09
CA ALA A 12 -22.08 -7.13 -25.87
C ALA A 12 -20.75 -6.43 -25.59
N ASN A 13 -19.68 -6.65 -26.37
CA ASN A 13 -18.37 -6.08 -26.08
C ASN A 13 -17.86 -5.21 -27.23
N LYS A 14 -18.43 -4.00 -27.40
CA LYS A 14 -17.61 -2.88 -27.91
C LYS A 14 -16.49 -2.63 -26.89
N PRO A 15 -15.24 -2.34 -27.36
CA PRO A 15 -14.19 -1.92 -26.46
C PRO A 15 -14.67 -0.68 -25.70
N GLU A 16 -14.81 -0.79 -24.37
CA GLU A 16 -14.97 0.37 -23.50
C GLU A 16 -13.67 1.17 -23.66
N THR A 17 -13.70 2.23 -24.43
CA THR A 17 -12.70 3.28 -24.28
C THR A 17 -12.85 3.83 -22.86
N PHE A 18 -11.78 4.37 -22.25
CA PHE A 18 -11.87 5.02 -20.94
C PHE A 18 -13.04 6.02 -20.85
N ASP A 19 -13.40 6.61 -22.01
CA ASP A 19 -14.50 7.56 -22.13
C ASP A 19 -15.90 6.92 -22.16
N GLU A 20 -16.01 5.61 -22.38
CA GLU A 20 -17.26 4.84 -22.43
C GLU A 20 -17.44 3.94 -21.22
N ALA A 21 -16.54 3.99 -20.20
CA ALA A 21 -16.65 3.21 -18.99
C ALA A 21 -17.97 3.52 -18.24
N PRO A 22 -18.67 2.50 -17.73
CA PRO A 22 -19.91 2.71 -17.00
C PRO A 22 -19.65 3.53 -15.72
N VAL A 23 -20.61 4.40 -15.40
CA VAL A 23 -20.57 5.25 -14.19
C VAL A 23 -21.47 4.66 -13.13
N TYR A 24 -20.93 4.52 -11.93
CA TYR A 24 -21.66 4.04 -10.76
C TYR A 24 -21.83 5.17 -9.75
N ASP A 25 -23.05 5.61 -9.55
CA ASP A 25 -23.36 6.62 -8.53
C ASP A 25 -23.20 6.05 -7.12
N PRO A 26 -22.84 6.89 -6.13
CA PRO A 26 -22.86 6.49 -4.74
C PRO A 26 -24.24 5.96 -4.31
N PRO A 27 -24.31 4.82 -3.59
CA PRO A 27 -25.59 4.29 -3.14
C PRO A 27 -26.32 5.30 -2.24
N PRO A 28 -27.63 5.63 -2.49
CA PRO A 28 -28.35 6.68 -1.73
C PRO A 28 -28.36 6.44 -0.21
N ALA A 29 -28.44 5.18 0.22
CA ALA A 29 -28.42 4.84 1.65
C ALA A 29 -27.05 5.11 2.28
N PHE A 30 -25.97 5.04 1.52
CA PHE A 30 -24.63 5.43 1.97
C PHE A 30 -24.50 6.96 2.02
N THR A 31 -24.83 7.63 0.91
CA THR A 31 -24.78 9.10 0.79
C THR A 31 -25.55 9.82 1.93
N ALA A 32 -26.71 9.31 2.32
CA ALA A 32 -27.51 9.91 3.38
C ALA A 32 -26.75 10.07 4.71
N ARG A 33 -25.77 9.21 5.00
CA ARG A 33 -24.97 9.19 6.24
C ARG A 33 -23.53 9.64 6.05
N ALA A 34 -23.09 9.81 4.81
CA ALA A 34 -21.72 10.17 4.49
C ALA A 34 -21.34 11.56 4.97
N ARG A 35 -20.05 11.80 5.18
CA ARG A 35 -19.49 13.12 5.55
C ARG A 35 -19.61 14.12 4.42
N VAL A 36 -19.32 13.68 3.20
CA VAL A 36 -19.46 14.45 1.97
C VAL A 36 -20.52 13.74 1.12
N LYS A 37 -21.58 14.46 0.78
CA LYS A 37 -22.83 13.88 0.25
C LYS A 37 -23.06 14.15 -1.23
N SER A 38 -22.28 15.04 -1.83
CA SER A 38 -22.46 15.40 -3.22
C SER A 38 -21.14 15.80 -3.87
N LEU A 39 -21.11 15.70 -5.19
CA LEU A 39 -19.97 16.15 -5.98
C LEU A 39 -19.73 17.67 -5.83
N ASP A 40 -20.78 18.45 -5.58
CA ASP A 40 -20.66 19.89 -5.34
C ASP A 40 -20.02 20.20 -3.98
N GLU A 41 -20.36 19.44 -2.94
CA GLU A 41 -19.66 19.53 -1.64
C GLU A 41 -18.20 19.15 -1.76
N TYR A 42 -17.89 18.05 -2.50
CA TYR A 42 -16.50 17.68 -2.78
C TYR A 42 -15.77 18.82 -3.49
N ARG A 43 -16.34 19.38 -4.57
CA ARG A 43 -15.72 20.49 -5.32
C ARG A 43 -15.46 21.70 -4.45
N ALA A 44 -16.44 22.10 -3.63
CA ALA A 44 -16.29 23.24 -2.72
C ALA A 44 -15.14 23.03 -1.72
N LEU A 45 -15.01 21.83 -1.14
CA LEU A 45 -13.92 21.49 -0.23
C LEU A 45 -12.56 21.44 -0.99
N TYR A 46 -12.54 20.84 -2.18
CA TYR A 46 -11.35 20.75 -3.01
C TYR A 46 -10.88 22.15 -3.41
N ASP A 47 -11.76 22.98 -3.96
CA ASP A 47 -11.45 24.35 -4.39
C ASP A 47 -10.93 25.22 -3.22
N SER A 48 -11.53 25.09 -2.05
CA SER A 48 -11.05 25.75 -0.82
C SER A 48 -9.62 25.26 -0.46
N SER A 49 -9.38 23.95 -0.53
CA SER A 49 -8.09 23.36 -0.15
C SER A 49 -6.94 23.72 -1.10
N VAL A 50 -7.24 24.03 -2.36
CA VAL A 50 -6.22 24.41 -3.36
C VAL A 50 -6.07 25.92 -3.51
N SER A 51 -7.11 26.72 -3.20
CA SER A 51 -7.04 28.18 -3.22
C SER A 51 -6.41 28.75 -1.93
N ASP A 52 -6.67 28.14 -0.78
CA ASP A 52 -6.06 28.49 0.51
C ASP A 52 -5.54 27.23 1.22
N PRO A 53 -4.45 26.62 0.73
CA PRO A 53 -3.94 25.40 1.32
C PRO A 53 -3.40 25.58 2.74
N GLU A 54 -2.92 26.76 3.11
CA GLU A 54 -2.45 27.01 4.48
C GLU A 54 -3.63 27.09 5.46
N GLY A 55 -4.68 27.80 5.12
CA GLY A 55 -5.90 27.86 5.96
C GLY A 55 -6.57 26.49 6.07
N PHE A 56 -6.69 25.76 4.96
CA PHE A 56 -7.28 24.42 4.96
C PHE A 56 -6.50 23.46 5.86
N TRP A 57 -5.17 23.33 5.66
CA TRP A 57 -4.37 22.40 6.42
C TRP A 57 -4.15 22.83 7.88
N ALA A 58 -4.18 24.12 8.17
CA ALA A 58 -4.18 24.59 9.56
C ALA A 58 -5.44 24.13 10.29
N LYS A 59 -6.60 24.26 9.65
CA LYS A 59 -7.88 23.79 10.21
C LYS A 59 -7.89 22.29 10.44
N GLU A 60 -7.51 21.49 9.42
CA GLU A 60 -7.45 20.03 9.55
C GLU A 60 -6.49 19.58 10.67
N ALA A 61 -5.34 20.26 10.81
CA ALA A 61 -4.38 19.99 11.87
C ALA A 61 -4.93 20.30 13.26
N GLU A 62 -5.64 21.42 13.43
CA GLU A 62 -6.26 21.80 14.71
C GLU A 62 -7.41 20.86 15.12
N GLU A 63 -8.22 20.45 14.15
CA GLU A 63 -9.38 19.59 14.42
C GLU A 63 -9.01 18.14 14.68
N ARG A 64 -7.94 17.63 14.03
CA ARG A 64 -7.63 16.20 14.03
C ARG A 64 -6.46 15.80 14.91
N ILE A 65 -5.56 16.70 15.22
CA ILE A 65 -4.34 16.43 15.96
C ILE A 65 -4.27 17.27 17.22
N THR A 66 -3.88 16.65 18.32
CA THR A 66 -3.56 17.35 19.56
C THR A 66 -2.09 17.79 19.50
N TRP A 67 -1.89 19.09 19.56
CA TRP A 67 -0.58 19.72 19.58
C TRP A 67 -0.24 20.14 21.01
N PHE A 68 0.99 19.85 21.43
CA PHE A 68 1.50 20.34 22.72
C PHE A 68 1.92 21.81 22.63
N GLU A 69 2.47 22.20 21.47
CA GLU A 69 2.75 23.59 21.11
C GLU A 69 2.25 23.81 19.67
N LYS A 70 1.53 24.91 19.44
CA LYS A 70 1.04 25.25 18.11
C LYS A 70 2.19 25.80 17.25
N TRP A 71 2.15 25.48 15.96
CA TRP A 71 3.10 26.00 14.96
C TRP A 71 2.94 27.52 14.73
N HIS A 72 3.98 28.14 14.21
CA HIS A 72 3.96 29.54 13.76
C HIS A 72 3.95 29.67 12.23
N THR A 73 4.32 28.63 11.47
CA THR A 73 4.29 28.59 10.00
C THR A 73 3.66 27.27 9.57
N VAL A 74 2.62 27.32 8.74
CA VAL A 74 1.90 26.12 8.29
C VAL A 74 2.75 25.32 7.31
N ARG A 75 3.30 25.99 6.28
CA ARG A 75 4.17 25.35 5.30
C ARG A 75 5.28 26.28 4.83
N GLN A 76 6.42 25.69 4.45
CA GLN A 76 7.52 26.32 3.74
C GLN A 76 8.10 25.32 2.75
N TYR A 77 8.29 25.73 1.49
CA TYR A 77 8.85 24.80 0.50
C TYR A 77 9.54 25.51 -0.66
N ASP A 78 10.48 24.79 -1.29
CA ASP A 78 11.09 25.13 -2.57
C ASP A 78 11.35 23.84 -3.36
N TYR A 79 10.49 23.56 -4.35
CA TYR A 79 10.61 22.34 -5.17
C TYR A 79 11.85 22.37 -6.10
N HIS A 80 12.42 23.56 -6.37
CA HIS A 80 13.69 23.64 -7.10
C HIS A 80 14.90 23.16 -6.28
N LYS A 81 14.73 23.03 -4.98
CA LYS A 81 15.73 22.49 -4.05
C LYS A 81 15.29 21.21 -3.36
N ALA A 82 14.08 20.72 -3.66
CA ALA A 82 13.44 19.62 -2.95
C ALA A 82 13.34 19.87 -1.43
N GLU A 83 13.10 21.12 -1.02
CA GLU A 83 12.91 21.52 0.38
C GLU A 83 11.41 21.57 0.70
N ILE A 84 10.99 20.87 1.76
CA ILE A 84 9.60 20.77 2.17
C ILE A 84 9.53 20.72 3.69
N ALA A 85 8.72 21.60 4.27
CA ALA A 85 8.47 21.63 5.71
C ALA A 85 7.02 22.04 6.02
N TRP A 86 6.46 21.46 7.08
CA TRP A 86 5.10 21.71 7.53
C TRP A 86 5.05 21.90 9.04
N TYR A 87 4.17 22.81 9.49
CA TYR A 87 3.89 23.09 10.89
C TYR A 87 5.10 23.47 11.72
N LEU A 88 5.97 24.34 11.17
CA LEU A 88 7.22 24.75 11.80
C LEU A 88 6.98 25.38 13.18
N GLY A 89 7.73 24.91 14.17
CA GLY A 89 7.61 25.30 15.58
C GLY A 89 6.51 24.54 16.34
N GLY A 90 5.68 23.74 15.66
CA GLY A 90 4.68 22.91 16.31
C GLY A 90 5.30 21.70 17.01
N LYS A 91 4.76 21.34 18.19
CA LYS A 91 5.17 20.12 18.92
C LYS A 91 4.00 19.21 19.18
N LEU A 92 4.22 17.92 18.98
CA LEU A 92 3.24 16.86 19.16
C LEU A 92 3.94 15.53 19.47
N ASN A 93 3.15 14.49 19.69
CA ASN A 93 3.64 13.11 19.70
C ASN A 93 2.65 12.21 18.95
N ALA A 94 3.16 11.39 18.03
CA ALA A 94 2.31 10.51 17.21
C ALA A 94 1.61 9.44 18.07
N CYS A 95 2.30 8.85 19.04
CA CYS A 95 1.70 7.87 19.96
C CYS A 95 0.61 8.51 20.81
N TYR A 96 0.85 9.69 21.38
CA TYR A 96 -0.18 10.43 22.12
C TYR A 96 -1.46 10.62 21.31
N ASN A 97 -1.30 11.02 20.06
CA ASN A 97 -2.42 11.22 19.13
C ASN A 97 -3.14 9.93 18.75
N CYS A 98 -2.47 8.80 18.78
CA CYS A 98 -3.05 7.50 18.50
C CYS A 98 -3.70 6.82 19.70
N VAL A 99 -3.28 7.13 20.92
CA VAL A 99 -3.66 6.36 22.10
C VAL A 99 -4.10 7.24 23.29
N ASP A 100 -3.19 8.05 23.84
CA ASP A 100 -3.38 8.77 25.11
C ASP A 100 -4.61 9.67 25.08
N ARG A 101 -4.75 10.52 24.04
CA ARG A 101 -5.87 11.46 23.94
C ARG A 101 -7.24 10.79 23.94
N HIS A 102 -7.30 9.52 23.45
CA HIS A 102 -8.56 8.77 23.47
C HIS A 102 -8.88 8.25 24.86
N VAL A 103 -7.87 7.82 25.61
CA VAL A 103 -8.02 7.42 27.02
C VAL A 103 -8.42 8.62 27.86
N GLU A 104 -7.75 9.77 27.72
CA GLU A 104 -8.04 11.03 28.41
C GLU A 104 -9.43 11.58 28.09
N ALA A 105 -9.90 11.38 26.85
CA ALA A 105 -11.26 11.74 26.43
C ALA A 105 -12.35 10.75 26.88
N GLY A 106 -12.03 9.80 27.77
CA GLY A 106 -13.00 8.85 28.31
C GLY A 106 -13.34 7.67 27.39
N ARG A 107 -12.63 7.52 26.27
CA ARG A 107 -12.82 6.43 25.30
C ARG A 107 -11.90 5.23 25.52
N GLY A 108 -11.23 5.17 26.66
CA GLY A 108 -10.29 4.11 26.99
C GLY A 108 -10.84 2.69 26.93
N GLY A 109 -12.15 2.53 27.22
CA GLY A 109 -12.83 1.22 27.12
C GLY A 109 -13.25 0.82 25.71
N ASN A 110 -13.11 1.68 24.72
CA ASN A 110 -13.41 1.34 23.34
C ASN A 110 -12.33 0.42 22.77
N THR A 111 -12.72 -0.49 21.87
CA THR A 111 -11.78 -1.31 21.12
C THR A 111 -10.88 -0.43 20.25
N ALA A 112 -9.57 -0.64 20.32
CA ALA A 112 -8.57 0.02 19.49
C ALA A 112 -8.07 -0.90 18.37
N LEU A 113 -7.69 -2.14 18.73
CA LEU A 113 -7.06 -3.09 17.82
C LEU A 113 -7.71 -4.47 17.96
N ILE A 114 -8.06 -5.07 16.85
CA ILE A 114 -8.42 -6.48 16.73
C ILE A 114 -7.31 -7.18 15.96
N TRP A 115 -6.78 -8.24 16.55
CA TRP A 115 -5.87 -9.14 15.87
C TRP A 115 -6.54 -10.48 15.60
N GLU A 116 -6.43 -10.93 14.37
CA GLU A 116 -6.83 -12.26 13.94
C GLU A 116 -5.58 -13.06 13.58
N GLY A 117 -5.40 -14.20 14.25
CA GLY A 117 -4.24 -15.07 14.06
C GLY A 117 -4.29 -15.86 12.76
N ASN A 118 -3.15 -16.49 12.44
CA ASN A 118 -3.06 -17.44 11.34
C ASN A 118 -4.02 -18.63 11.55
N ASP A 119 -4.10 -19.17 12.77
CA ASP A 119 -5.13 -20.15 13.16
C ASP A 119 -6.46 -19.41 13.39
N PRO A 120 -7.58 -19.86 12.77
CA PRO A 120 -8.92 -19.28 12.99
C PRO A 120 -9.40 -19.26 14.46
N ALA A 121 -8.84 -20.11 15.32
CA ALA A 121 -9.13 -20.12 16.75
C ALA A 121 -8.39 -19.02 17.52
N GLU A 122 -7.34 -18.42 16.94
CA GLU A 122 -6.56 -17.36 17.58
C GLU A 122 -7.11 -15.98 17.21
N SER A 123 -7.52 -15.22 18.23
CA SER A 123 -7.80 -13.79 18.06
C SER A 123 -7.60 -13.06 19.38
N LYS A 124 -7.27 -11.77 19.30
CA LYS A 124 -7.10 -10.91 20.48
C LYS A 124 -7.64 -9.51 20.18
N THR A 125 -8.29 -8.94 21.18
CA THR A 125 -8.80 -7.57 21.11
C THR A 125 -8.11 -6.74 22.18
N TYR A 126 -7.75 -5.51 21.82
CA TYR A 126 -7.21 -4.52 22.74
C TYR A 126 -8.14 -3.31 22.81
N THR A 127 -8.45 -2.88 24.00
CA THR A 127 -9.02 -1.56 24.25
C THR A 127 -7.93 -0.48 24.13
N TYR A 128 -8.34 0.78 24.00
CA TYR A 128 -7.37 1.90 24.02
C TYR A 128 -6.60 1.94 25.35
N THR A 129 -7.23 1.61 26.50
CA THR A 129 -6.55 1.53 27.80
C THR A 129 -5.51 0.41 27.81
N GLU A 130 -5.84 -0.79 27.32
CA GLU A 130 -4.88 -1.90 27.30
C GLU A 130 -3.71 -1.61 26.37
N LEU A 131 -3.98 -1.07 25.18
CA LEU A 131 -2.94 -0.63 24.24
C LEU A 131 -2.04 0.44 24.87
N HIS A 132 -2.63 1.43 25.57
CA HIS A 132 -1.89 2.48 26.26
C HIS A 132 -0.92 1.92 27.30
N VAL A 133 -1.36 0.97 28.12
CA VAL A 133 -0.51 0.34 29.15
C VAL A 133 0.64 -0.42 28.52
N GLU A 134 0.37 -1.23 27.49
CA GLU A 134 1.40 -2.01 26.82
C GLU A 134 2.44 -1.12 26.11
N VAL A 135 1.98 -0.08 25.43
CA VAL A 135 2.87 0.87 24.74
C VAL A 135 3.79 1.61 25.71
N GLN A 136 3.28 2.05 26.86
CA GLN A 136 4.11 2.72 27.87
C GLN A 136 5.20 1.81 28.44
N ARG A 137 4.85 0.55 28.75
CA ARG A 137 5.83 -0.44 29.22
C ARG A 137 6.88 -0.75 28.14
N ALA A 138 6.45 -0.93 26.88
CA ALA A 138 7.38 -1.16 25.78
C ALA A 138 8.30 0.04 25.54
N ALA A 139 7.79 1.27 25.65
CA ALA A 139 8.56 2.49 25.55
C ALA A 139 9.64 2.58 26.65
N ASN A 140 9.28 2.29 27.91
CA ASN A 140 10.24 2.24 29.00
C ASN A 140 11.24 1.07 28.85
N ALA A 141 10.80 -0.08 28.35
CA ALA A 141 11.71 -1.19 28.05
C ALA A 141 12.77 -0.78 27.02
N LEU A 142 12.38 -0.05 25.95
CA LEU A 142 13.33 0.49 24.98
C LEU A 142 14.31 1.50 25.62
N LYS A 143 13.82 2.40 26.48
CA LYS A 143 14.69 3.34 27.23
C LYS A 143 15.67 2.59 28.13
N ASN A 144 15.24 1.53 28.83
CA ASN A 144 16.09 0.70 29.66
C ASN A 144 17.16 -0.05 28.85
N LEU A 145 16.92 -0.31 27.57
CA LEU A 145 17.90 -0.85 26.61
C LEU A 145 18.82 0.22 26.01
N GLY A 146 18.70 1.47 26.42
CA GLY A 146 19.55 2.57 25.98
C GLY A 146 19.07 3.26 24.69
N ILE A 147 17.84 3.06 24.28
CA ILE A 147 17.25 3.76 23.13
C ILE A 147 16.76 5.14 23.57
N VAL A 148 17.15 6.17 22.83
CA VAL A 148 16.79 7.57 23.09
C VAL A 148 16.20 8.23 21.86
N LYS A 149 15.66 9.45 22.00
CA LYS A 149 15.16 10.28 20.89
C LYS A 149 16.19 10.34 19.77
N GLY A 150 15.74 10.09 18.54
CA GLY A 150 16.56 10.10 17.32
C GLY A 150 17.31 8.80 17.03
N ASP A 151 17.37 7.84 17.94
CA ASP A 151 17.88 6.50 17.64
C ASP A 151 16.96 5.77 16.64
N ARG A 152 17.53 4.93 15.76
CA ARG A 152 16.77 4.11 14.83
C ARG A 152 16.63 2.71 15.39
N VAL A 153 15.40 2.19 15.30
CA VAL A 153 15.04 0.84 15.75
C VAL A 153 14.49 0.05 14.55
N CYS A 154 15.15 -1.06 14.22
CA CYS A 154 14.65 -1.99 13.22
C CYS A 154 13.56 -2.87 13.85
N ILE A 155 12.39 -2.94 13.19
CA ILE A 155 11.31 -3.84 13.61
C ILE A 155 11.14 -4.90 12.52
N TYR A 156 11.43 -6.16 12.86
CA TYR A 156 11.37 -7.31 11.97
C TYR A 156 10.44 -8.37 12.56
N MET A 157 9.14 -8.20 12.33
CA MET A 157 8.09 -9.07 12.86
C MET A 157 7.03 -9.38 11.81
N GLN A 158 6.25 -10.42 12.04
CA GLN A 158 5.01 -10.68 11.32
C GLN A 158 3.88 -9.82 11.88
N MET A 159 2.67 -9.98 11.32
CA MET A 159 1.47 -9.21 11.68
C MET A 159 0.89 -9.65 13.04
N ILE A 160 1.64 -9.42 14.11
CA ILE A 160 1.25 -9.66 15.49
C ILE A 160 1.04 -8.33 16.24
N PRO A 161 0.25 -8.29 17.32
CA PRO A 161 -0.08 -7.04 18.03
C PRO A 161 1.15 -6.28 18.53
N GLU A 162 2.18 -6.98 18.92
CA GLU A 162 3.44 -6.42 19.40
C GLU A 162 4.13 -5.53 18.34
N LEU A 163 3.85 -5.74 17.04
CA LEU A 163 4.33 -4.88 15.97
C LEU A 163 3.75 -3.46 16.10
N VAL A 164 2.44 -3.34 16.33
CA VAL A 164 1.78 -2.03 16.54
C VAL A 164 2.26 -1.39 17.85
N VAL A 165 2.41 -2.19 18.91
CA VAL A 165 2.95 -1.72 20.20
C VAL A 165 4.37 -1.18 20.03
N ALA A 166 5.24 -1.90 19.30
CA ALA A 166 6.62 -1.49 19.04
C ALA A 166 6.72 -0.16 18.24
N MET A 167 5.89 -0.01 17.20
CA MET A 167 5.80 1.25 16.45
C MET A 167 5.44 2.43 17.35
N LEU A 168 4.38 2.27 18.12
CA LEU A 168 3.88 3.33 19.01
C LEU A 168 4.85 3.61 20.16
N ALA A 169 5.55 2.59 20.67
CA ALA A 169 6.57 2.75 21.69
C ALA A 169 7.77 3.56 21.18
N CYS A 170 8.24 3.28 19.96
CA CYS A 170 9.28 4.09 19.32
C CYS A 170 8.81 5.55 19.15
N ALA A 171 7.62 5.76 18.57
CA ALA A 171 7.04 7.08 18.40
C ALA A 171 6.86 7.83 19.72
N ARG A 172 6.52 7.10 20.82
CA ARG A 172 6.35 7.69 22.14
C ARG A 172 7.59 8.34 22.70
N ILE A 173 8.74 7.72 22.50
CA ILE A 173 10.05 8.21 23.02
C ILE A 173 10.85 8.99 21.97
N GLY A 174 10.28 9.25 20.79
CA GLY A 174 10.97 9.94 19.70
C GLY A 174 12.05 9.12 19.01
N ALA A 175 12.05 7.79 19.16
CA ALA A 175 12.89 6.91 18.36
C ALA A 175 12.28 6.69 16.98
N ILE A 176 13.14 6.58 15.96
CA ILE A 176 12.75 6.44 14.56
C ILE A 176 12.63 4.95 14.24
N HIS A 177 11.43 4.45 13.96
CA HIS A 177 11.31 3.06 13.57
C HIS A 177 11.59 2.84 12.09
N SER A 178 12.20 1.69 11.77
CA SER A 178 12.40 1.19 10.41
C SER A 178 11.88 -0.24 10.35
N ILE A 179 10.69 -0.42 9.74
CA ILE A 179 10.05 -1.72 9.68
C ILE A 179 10.55 -2.47 8.46
N VAL A 180 10.93 -3.72 8.69
CA VAL A 180 11.33 -4.65 7.63
C VAL A 180 10.30 -5.77 7.55
N PHE A 181 9.76 -6.00 6.37
CA PHE A 181 8.75 -7.01 6.14
C PHE A 181 9.19 -8.39 6.66
N GLY A 182 8.37 -9.02 7.49
CA GLY A 182 8.70 -10.24 8.26
C GLY A 182 9.07 -11.48 7.45
N ALA A 183 8.96 -11.39 6.14
CA ALA A 183 9.36 -12.48 5.25
C ALA A 183 10.64 -12.16 4.43
N PHE A 184 11.31 -11.03 4.69
CA PHE A 184 12.60 -10.73 4.06
C PHE A 184 13.73 -11.58 4.66
N THR A 185 14.81 -11.74 3.88
CA THR A 185 16.01 -12.50 4.25
C THR A 185 16.93 -11.69 5.19
N ALA A 186 17.91 -12.36 5.79
CA ALA A 186 18.93 -11.71 6.57
C ALA A 186 19.70 -10.62 5.79
N ASP A 187 20.01 -10.84 4.51
CA ASP A 187 20.74 -9.88 3.67
C ASP A 187 19.91 -8.60 3.45
N SER A 188 18.59 -8.74 3.34
CA SER A 188 17.69 -7.60 3.28
C SER A 188 17.68 -6.78 4.58
N LEU A 189 17.84 -7.43 5.73
CA LEU A 189 18.02 -6.75 7.02
C LEU A 189 19.35 -6.00 7.07
N VAL A 190 20.47 -6.68 6.68
CA VAL A 190 21.82 -6.09 6.67
C VAL A 190 21.84 -4.76 5.92
N THR A 191 21.31 -4.75 4.70
CA THR A 191 21.30 -3.54 3.87
C THR A 191 20.58 -2.38 4.55
N ARG A 192 19.39 -2.61 5.12
CA ARG A 192 18.55 -1.58 5.74
C ARG A 192 19.10 -1.10 7.08
N ILE A 193 19.61 -2.01 7.89
CA ILE A 193 20.20 -1.69 9.20
C ILE A 193 21.46 -0.87 9.00
N ASN A 194 22.33 -1.24 8.07
CA ASN A 194 23.57 -0.51 7.82
C ASN A 194 23.31 0.88 7.22
N ASP A 195 22.32 1.02 6.33
CA ASP A 195 21.97 2.32 5.77
C ASP A 195 21.36 3.26 6.85
N SER A 196 20.41 2.77 7.65
CA SER A 196 19.77 3.56 8.70
C SER A 196 20.56 3.63 10.00
N GLN A 197 21.62 2.82 10.16
CA GLN A 197 22.40 2.70 11.41
C GLN A 197 21.49 2.43 12.62
N CYS A 198 20.61 1.43 12.50
CA CYS A 198 19.75 1.00 13.60
C CYS A 198 20.57 0.50 14.78
N LYS A 199 20.14 0.87 16.00
CA LYS A 199 20.81 0.54 17.25
C LYS A 199 20.25 -0.73 17.92
N ALA A 200 18.98 -1.03 17.65
CA ALA A 200 18.31 -2.21 18.16
C ALA A 200 17.44 -2.89 17.08
N ILE A 201 17.19 -4.17 17.28
CA ILE A 201 16.20 -4.94 16.51
C ILE A 201 15.10 -5.38 17.49
N ILE A 202 13.83 -5.22 17.09
CA ILE A 202 12.69 -5.88 17.70
C ILE A 202 12.22 -6.97 16.74
N THR A 203 12.18 -8.21 17.20
CA THR A 203 11.79 -9.36 16.37
C THR A 203 10.97 -10.37 17.18
N GLN A 204 10.61 -11.49 16.57
CA GLN A 204 9.95 -12.60 17.24
C GLN A 204 10.80 -13.88 17.14
N ASN A 205 10.55 -14.85 17.99
CA ASN A 205 11.33 -16.10 17.99
C ASN A 205 11.18 -16.84 16.65
N THR A 206 10.02 -17.37 16.36
CA THR A 206 9.66 -17.93 15.06
C THR A 206 8.28 -17.44 14.65
N GLY A 207 7.93 -17.60 13.37
CA GLY A 207 6.67 -17.18 12.83
C GLY A 207 5.83 -18.32 12.27
N VAL A 208 4.57 -17.98 11.93
CA VAL A 208 3.61 -18.87 11.28
C VAL A 208 2.99 -18.15 10.09
N ARG A 209 2.74 -18.86 8.96
CA ARG A 209 2.07 -18.27 7.81
C ARG A 209 1.40 -19.34 6.96
N GLY A 210 0.08 -19.37 6.92
CA GLY A 210 -0.67 -20.47 6.31
C GLY A 210 -0.30 -21.80 6.96
N ALA A 211 0.04 -22.80 6.17
CA ALA A 211 0.51 -24.08 6.66
C ALA A 211 1.99 -24.09 7.15
N LYS A 212 2.75 -23.04 6.86
CA LYS A 212 4.17 -22.94 7.26
C LYS A 212 4.27 -22.61 8.73
N GLN A 213 5.02 -23.44 9.47
CA GLN A 213 5.32 -23.28 10.89
C GLN A 213 6.82 -22.99 11.09
N ASN A 214 7.15 -22.42 12.25
CA ASN A 214 8.53 -22.19 12.67
C ASN A 214 9.37 -21.39 11.66
N ILE A 215 8.79 -20.36 11.06
CA ILE A 215 9.53 -19.46 10.16
C ILE A 215 10.63 -18.78 10.96
N ALA A 216 11.86 -18.87 10.45
CA ALA A 216 13.09 -18.49 11.17
C ALA A 216 13.26 -16.97 11.26
N MET A 217 12.54 -16.30 12.22
CA MET A 217 12.62 -14.85 12.40
C MET A 217 13.89 -14.46 13.19
N LYS A 218 14.04 -14.97 14.41
CA LYS A 218 15.21 -14.70 15.26
C LYS A 218 16.52 -15.13 14.60
N ALA A 219 16.55 -16.31 13.99
CA ALA A 219 17.75 -16.79 13.30
C ALA A 219 18.17 -15.89 12.12
N ASN A 220 17.21 -15.31 11.39
CA ASN A 220 17.52 -14.32 10.34
C ASN A 220 18.06 -13.01 10.95
N ALA A 221 17.52 -12.56 12.09
CA ALA A 221 18.04 -11.41 12.81
C ALA A 221 19.47 -11.66 13.31
N ASP A 222 19.75 -12.84 13.87
CA ASP A 222 21.10 -13.23 14.33
C ASP A 222 22.10 -13.20 13.19
N LYS A 223 21.77 -13.82 12.06
CA LYS A 223 22.62 -13.80 10.88
C LYS A 223 22.89 -12.39 10.36
N ALA A 224 21.88 -11.49 10.43
CA ALA A 224 22.05 -10.11 10.02
C ALA A 224 23.01 -9.34 10.96
N VAL A 225 22.94 -9.60 12.26
CA VAL A 225 23.78 -8.92 13.25
C VAL A 225 25.26 -9.22 13.09
N GLU A 226 25.64 -10.34 12.50
CA GLU A 226 27.06 -10.64 12.17
C GLU A 226 27.67 -9.57 11.24
N GLN A 227 26.86 -8.84 10.48
CA GLN A 227 27.28 -7.84 9.51
C GLN A 227 26.76 -6.43 9.81
N THR A 228 26.10 -6.21 10.97
CA THR A 228 25.50 -4.92 11.34
C THR A 228 26.01 -4.46 12.71
N PRO A 229 27.23 -3.91 12.76
CA PRO A 229 27.93 -3.58 14.03
C PRO A 229 27.23 -2.47 14.84
N SER A 230 26.26 -1.75 14.30
CA SER A 230 25.47 -0.76 15.01
C SER A 230 24.44 -1.36 15.95
N ILE A 231 24.10 -2.66 15.80
CA ILE A 231 23.11 -3.32 16.64
C ILE A 231 23.72 -3.69 18.00
N GLU A 232 23.18 -3.10 19.05
CA GLU A 232 23.58 -3.35 20.44
C GLU A 232 22.65 -4.34 21.15
N LYS A 233 21.35 -4.33 20.81
CA LYS A 233 20.29 -5.10 21.49
C LYS A 233 19.32 -5.74 20.52
N ILE A 234 18.81 -6.92 20.89
CA ILE A 234 17.67 -7.56 20.21
C ILE A 234 16.59 -7.85 21.24
N LEU A 235 15.39 -7.31 21.01
CA LEU A 235 14.20 -7.58 21.80
C LEU A 235 13.34 -8.62 21.09
N VAL A 236 13.05 -9.76 21.75
CA VAL A 236 12.47 -10.95 21.11
C VAL A 236 11.08 -11.25 21.68
N VAL A 237 10.06 -11.20 20.82
CA VAL A 237 8.70 -11.62 21.15
C VAL A 237 8.60 -13.16 21.06
N LYS A 238 8.00 -13.79 22.05
CA LYS A 238 7.69 -15.22 22.02
C LYS A 238 6.34 -15.43 21.34
N ARG A 239 6.34 -15.64 20.00
CA ARG A 239 5.10 -15.91 19.23
C ARG A 239 4.73 -17.40 19.24
N THR A 240 5.72 -18.28 19.27
CA THR A 240 5.53 -19.74 19.27
C THR A 240 6.27 -20.38 20.43
N ASP A 241 6.06 -21.68 20.65
CA ASP A 241 6.83 -22.43 21.65
C ASP A 241 8.16 -23.00 21.12
N ALA A 242 8.49 -22.72 19.86
CA ALA A 242 9.76 -23.16 19.31
C ALA A 242 10.94 -22.49 20.03
N PRO A 243 11.94 -23.25 20.47
CA PRO A 243 13.12 -22.71 21.13
C PRO A 243 13.98 -21.91 20.16
N VAL A 244 14.60 -20.85 20.64
CA VAL A 244 15.60 -20.06 19.93
C VAL A 244 16.80 -19.79 20.84
N GLU A 245 17.96 -19.60 20.26
CA GLU A 245 19.14 -19.18 21.03
C GLU A 245 19.01 -17.70 21.39
N MET A 246 19.41 -17.39 22.63
CA MET A 246 19.40 -16.02 23.18
C MET A 246 20.84 -15.68 23.61
N ALA A 247 21.49 -14.78 22.88
CA ALA A 247 22.86 -14.36 23.19
C ALA A 247 22.87 -13.47 24.44
N ALA A 248 23.60 -13.92 25.47
CA ALA A 248 23.68 -13.20 26.72
C ALA A 248 24.23 -11.76 26.55
N GLY A 249 23.61 -10.80 27.23
CA GLY A 249 24.00 -9.39 27.16
C GLY A 249 23.48 -8.63 25.94
N ARG A 250 23.10 -9.31 24.86
CA ARG A 250 22.52 -8.71 23.65
C ARG A 250 21.00 -8.91 23.57
N ASP A 251 20.53 -10.14 23.77
CA ASP A 251 19.15 -10.53 23.54
C ASP A 251 18.33 -10.50 24.84
N VAL A 252 17.10 -9.98 24.74
CA VAL A 252 16.17 -9.87 25.86
C VAL A 252 14.78 -10.31 25.37
N TRP A 253 14.09 -11.11 26.22
CA TRP A 253 12.70 -11.44 25.94
C TRP A 253 11.79 -10.24 26.12
N TRP A 254 10.89 -10.00 25.16
CA TRP A 254 9.90 -8.93 25.20
C TRP A 254 9.11 -8.89 26.50
N HIS A 255 8.53 -10.02 26.90
CA HIS A 255 7.69 -10.11 28.08
C HIS A 255 8.48 -9.86 29.38
N GLU A 256 9.75 -10.25 29.46
CA GLU A 256 10.62 -9.96 30.59
C GLU A 256 10.96 -8.47 30.66
N ALA A 257 11.33 -7.87 29.50
CA ALA A 257 11.63 -6.44 29.44
C ALA A 257 10.43 -5.57 29.83
N LEU A 258 9.22 -5.92 29.36
CA LEU A 258 8.00 -5.18 29.71
C LEU A 258 7.62 -5.36 31.19
N SER A 259 7.80 -6.57 31.73
CA SER A 259 7.51 -6.85 33.16
C SER A 259 8.42 -6.08 34.09
N ALA A 260 9.67 -5.85 33.71
CA ALA A 260 10.66 -5.10 34.49
C ALA A 260 10.55 -3.57 34.26
N ALA A 261 9.77 -3.11 33.31
CA ALA A 261 9.66 -1.69 32.96
C ALA A 261 8.57 -0.99 33.78
N ASP A 262 8.79 0.30 34.04
CA ASP A 262 7.78 1.16 34.67
C ASP A 262 6.51 1.23 33.80
N ALA A 263 5.35 1.27 34.46
CA ALA A 263 4.06 1.30 33.81
C ALA A 263 3.72 2.67 33.18
N THR A 264 4.42 3.73 33.56
CA THR A 264 4.17 5.09 33.09
C THR A 264 5.37 5.62 32.31
N CYS A 265 5.13 6.09 31.10
CA CYS A 265 6.13 6.71 30.23
C CYS A 265 5.50 7.97 29.60
N ALA A 266 5.99 9.15 29.93
CA ALA A 266 5.52 10.38 29.28
C ALA A 266 5.86 10.39 27.79
N PRO A 267 4.98 10.89 26.91
CA PRO A 267 5.26 11.05 25.49
C PRO A 267 6.27 12.17 25.28
N GLU A 268 7.31 11.92 24.48
CA GLU A 268 8.31 12.90 24.12
C GLU A 268 7.70 14.00 23.21
N PRO A 269 7.84 15.29 23.56
CA PRO A 269 7.45 16.36 22.64
C PRO A 269 8.36 16.39 21.41
N MET A 270 7.80 16.04 20.25
CA MET A 270 8.50 16.03 18.96
C MET A 270 8.22 17.29 18.18
N ASP A 271 9.24 17.89 17.57
CA ASP A 271 9.01 18.91 16.55
C ASP A 271 8.24 18.31 15.38
N ALA A 272 7.39 19.11 14.71
CA ALA A 272 6.60 18.64 13.59
C ALA A 272 7.43 18.02 12.47
N GLU A 273 8.65 18.49 12.26
CA GLU A 273 9.61 17.99 11.28
C GLU A 273 10.61 16.96 11.84
N ASP A 274 10.48 16.57 13.12
CA ASP A 274 11.27 15.44 13.64
C ASP A 274 10.88 14.15 12.91
N PRO A 275 11.85 13.32 12.49
CA PRO A 275 11.61 12.03 11.86
C PRO A 275 10.72 11.10 12.70
N LEU A 276 9.74 10.47 12.06
CA LEU A 276 8.88 9.46 12.66
C LEU A 276 9.33 8.05 12.27
N PHE A 277 9.55 7.83 10.98
CA PHE A 277 9.99 6.53 10.47
C PHE A 277 10.78 6.63 9.16
N ILE A 278 11.53 5.56 8.89
CA ILE A 278 12.22 5.30 7.63
C ILE A 278 11.64 4.02 7.04
N LEU A 279 11.09 4.08 5.82
CA LEU A 279 10.58 2.89 5.15
C LEU A 279 11.28 2.68 3.82
N TYR A 280 11.89 1.51 3.65
CA TYR A 280 12.67 1.19 2.46
C TYR A 280 11.80 0.71 1.30
N THR A 281 11.96 1.37 0.16
CA THR A 281 11.36 0.95 -1.11
C THR A 281 12.42 0.45 -2.09
N SER A 282 12.02 -0.42 -3.04
CA SER A 282 12.91 -0.85 -4.11
C SER A 282 13.25 0.32 -5.02
N GLY A 283 14.52 0.62 -5.18
CA GLY A 283 14.99 1.62 -6.16
C GLY A 283 15.03 1.03 -7.57
N SER A 284 14.88 1.88 -8.60
CA SER A 284 15.10 1.50 -10.01
C SER A 284 16.52 1.01 -10.28
N THR A 285 17.48 1.47 -9.49
CA THR A 285 18.90 1.09 -9.54
C THR A 285 19.25 -0.17 -8.75
N GLY A 286 18.26 -0.84 -8.11
CA GLY A 286 18.47 -2.03 -7.29
C GLY A 286 18.83 -1.76 -5.82
N THR A 287 19.37 -0.59 -5.47
CA THR A 287 19.64 -0.23 -4.07
C THR A 287 18.38 0.34 -3.42
N PRO A 288 17.92 -0.20 -2.29
CA PRO A 288 16.76 0.33 -1.59
C PRO A 288 16.91 1.81 -1.21
N LYS A 289 15.78 2.54 -1.21
CA LYS A 289 15.70 3.95 -0.80
C LYS A 289 15.00 4.03 0.55
N GLY A 290 15.62 4.62 1.56
CA GLY A 290 14.99 4.89 2.85
C GLY A 290 14.10 6.14 2.77
N VAL A 291 12.81 5.96 2.53
CA VAL A 291 11.83 7.07 2.50
C VAL A 291 11.63 7.59 3.92
N LEU A 292 11.89 8.88 4.11
CA LEU A 292 11.80 9.54 5.42
C LEU A 292 10.49 10.31 5.56
N HIS A 293 9.70 9.98 6.59
CA HIS A 293 8.53 10.75 6.99
C HIS A 293 8.72 11.42 8.35
N THR A 294 8.21 12.66 8.48
CA THR A 294 8.24 13.47 9.69
C THR A 294 6.90 13.44 10.41
N THR A 295 6.89 13.84 11.68
CA THR A 295 5.78 13.56 12.60
C THR A 295 4.53 14.38 12.30
N GLY A 296 4.62 15.71 12.23
CA GLY A 296 3.43 16.58 12.21
C GLY A 296 2.63 16.51 10.94
N GLY A 297 3.31 16.68 9.79
CA GLY A 297 2.66 16.65 8.49
C GLY A 297 2.06 15.30 8.17
N TYR A 298 2.81 14.22 8.40
CA TYR A 298 2.33 12.86 8.16
C TYR A 298 1.09 12.54 9.02
N MET A 299 1.14 12.79 10.33
CA MET A 299 0.01 12.51 11.23
C MET A 299 -1.26 13.26 10.83
N THR A 300 -1.13 14.56 10.50
CA THR A 300 -2.27 15.36 10.01
C THR A 300 -2.86 14.77 8.74
N TYR A 301 -1.99 14.41 7.78
CA TYR A 301 -2.41 13.91 6.47
C TYR A 301 -3.12 12.56 6.56
N VAL A 302 -2.53 11.59 7.27
CA VAL A 302 -3.14 10.25 7.38
C VAL A 302 -4.43 10.27 8.20
N ALA A 303 -4.52 11.13 9.23
CA ALA A 303 -5.75 11.30 9.99
C ALA A 303 -6.87 11.90 9.12
N THR A 304 -6.55 12.91 8.30
CA THR A 304 -7.49 13.56 7.39
C THR A 304 -7.96 12.60 6.29
N THR A 305 -7.04 11.97 5.58
CA THR A 305 -7.37 11.08 4.45
C THR A 305 -8.11 9.83 4.89
N PHE A 306 -7.74 9.23 6.03
CA PHE A 306 -8.51 8.12 6.61
C PHE A 306 -9.96 8.52 6.88
N ASN A 307 -10.17 9.68 7.47
CA ASN A 307 -11.50 10.16 7.86
C ASN A 307 -12.40 10.40 6.65
N TYR A 308 -11.89 11.02 5.59
CA TYR A 308 -12.67 11.35 4.40
C TYR A 308 -12.83 10.17 3.43
N VAL A 309 -11.75 9.43 3.15
CA VAL A 309 -11.78 8.35 2.14
C VAL A 309 -12.56 7.14 2.63
N PHE A 310 -12.36 6.75 3.89
CA PHE A 310 -13.09 5.61 4.45
C PHE A 310 -14.41 5.99 5.12
N ASP A 311 -14.73 7.29 5.16
CA ASP A 311 -15.96 7.81 5.78
C ASP A 311 -16.24 7.13 7.14
N TYR A 312 -15.15 6.91 7.92
CA TYR A 312 -15.21 6.17 9.17
C TYR A 312 -16.27 6.72 10.11
N GLN A 313 -17.14 5.85 10.59
CA GLN A 313 -18.17 6.16 11.58
C GLN A 313 -17.79 5.51 12.93
N PRO A 314 -18.07 6.16 14.07
CA PRO A 314 -17.80 5.57 15.38
C PRO A 314 -18.44 4.18 15.52
N GLY A 315 -17.64 3.19 15.85
CA GLY A 315 -18.05 1.80 16.00
C GLY A 315 -17.87 0.93 14.76
N ASP A 316 -17.52 1.50 13.60
CA ASP A 316 -17.11 0.69 12.46
C ASP A 316 -15.86 -0.10 12.75
N ILE A 317 -15.83 -1.35 12.33
CA ILE A 317 -14.63 -2.18 12.30
C ILE A 317 -13.99 -2.04 10.92
N TYR A 318 -12.81 -1.43 10.91
CA TYR A 318 -12.01 -1.21 9.72
C TYR A 318 -10.91 -2.26 9.61
N TRP A 319 -10.89 -2.99 8.51
CA TRP A 319 -9.87 -3.99 8.23
C TRP A 319 -9.07 -3.65 6.97
N CYS A 320 -7.80 -3.36 7.17
CA CYS A 320 -6.82 -3.29 6.08
C CYS A 320 -6.04 -4.60 6.03
N THR A 321 -6.05 -5.25 4.86
CA THR A 321 -5.41 -6.57 4.69
C THR A 321 -3.92 -6.48 4.34
N ALA A 322 -3.37 -5.26 4.26
CA ALA A 322 -1.95 -5.04 3.98
C ALA A 322 -1.07 -5.49 5.16
N ASP A 323 0.21 -5.68 4.87
CA ASP A 323 1.23 -5.89 5.90
C ASP A 323 1.82 -4.54 6.34
N ILE A 324 2.10 -4.39 7.64
CA ILE A 324 2.70 -3.18 8.20
C ILE A 324 4.14 -2.97 7.71
N GLY A 325 4.81 -3.98 7.20
CA GLY A 325 6.09 -3.85 6.49
C GLY A 325 6.02 -2.94 5.24
N TRP A 326 4.82 -2.50 4.84
CA TRP A 326 4.57 -1.54 3.77
C TRP A 326 3.93 -0.27 4.31
N VAL A 327 4.02 0.84 3.55
CA VAL A 327 3.45 2.12 3.98
C VAL A 327 1.94 2.05 4.22
N THR A 328 1.23 1.19 3.51
CA THR A 328 -0.22 0.99 3.71
C THR A 328 -0.54 0.57 5.14
N GLY A 329 0.27 -0.32 5.71
CA GLY A 329 0.12 -0.72 7.10
C GLY A 329 0.47 0.40 8.09
N HIS A 330 1.52 1.19 7.82
CA HIS A 330 1.85 2.36 8.64
C HIS A 330 0.68 3.36 8.65
N SER A 331 0.24 3.78 7.46
CA SER A 331 -0.73 4.86 7.31
C SER A 331 -2.16 4.43 7.64
N TYR A 332 -2.55 3.20 7.26
CA TYR A 332 -3.95 2.77 7.29
C TYR A 332 -4.21 1.45 8.04
N ILE A 333 -3.25 0.95 8.85
CA ILE A 333 -3.53 0.02 9.95
C ILE A 333 -3.26 0.72 11.28
N THR A 334 -2.13 1.44 11.37
CA THR A 334 -1.66 2.01 12.64
C THR A 334 -2.06 3.49 12.80
N TYR A 335 -1.38 4.41 12.11
CA TYR A 335 -1.45 5.84 12.42
C TYR A 335 -2.79 6.49 12.06
N GLY A 336 -3.29 6.33 10.85
CA GLY A 336 -4.54 6.96 10.41
C GLY A 336 -5.76 6.51 11.20
N PRO A 337 -6.03 5.19 11.30
CA PRO A 337 -7.15 4.68 12.10
C PRO A 337 -7.06 5.07 13.56
N LEU A 338 -5.94 4.81 14.24
CA LEU A 338 -5.78 5.08 15.67
C LEU A 338 -5.85 6.57 15.97
N ALA A 339 -5.30 7.46 15.11
CA ALA A 339 -5.48 8.89 15.25
C ALA A 339 -6.95 9.33 15.19
N ASN A 340 -7.82 8.59 14.52
CA ASN A 340 -9.26 8.86 14.49
C ASN A 340 -10.06 8.17 15.61
N GLY A 341 -9.41 7.44 16.52
CA GLY A 341 -10.09 6.68 17.56
C GLY A 341 -10.89 5.49 17.00
N ALA A 342 -10.43 4.96 15.86
CA ALA A 342 -11.10 3.89 15.15
C ALA A 342 -10.80 2.52 15.74
N VAL A 343 -11.65 1.52 15.41
CA VAL A 343 -11.35 0.11 15.60
C VAL A 343 -10.61 -0.37 14.36
N THR A 344 -9.30 -0.58 14.49
CA THR A 344 -8.48 -1.13 13.39
C THR A 344 -8.26 -2.61 13.58
N MET A 345 -8.22 -3.35 12.48
CA MET A 345 -8.00 -4.79 12.49
C MET A 345 -6.79 -5.18 11.68
N MET A 346 -6.02 -6.14 12.18
CA MET A 346 -4.87 -6.74 11.51
C MET A 346 -4.98 -8.26 11.47
N TYR A 347 -4.39 -8.88 10.45
CA TYR A 347 -4.44 -10.32 10.21
C TYR A 347 -3.05 -10.89 9.96
N GLU A 348 -2.67 -11.94 10.70
CA GLU A 348 -1.36 -12.57 10.61
C GLU A 348 -1.25 -13.58 9.45
N GLY A 349 -2.36 -14.14 9.01
CA GLY A 349 -2.38 -15.25 8.06
C GLY A 349 -2.32 -14.86 6.59
N VAL A 350 -2.84 -15.76 5.76
CA VAL A 350 -2.94 -15.61 4.30
C VAL A 350 -4.38 -15.88 3.83
N PRO A 351 -4.80 -15.34 2.68
CA PRO A 351 -6.21 -15.41 2.25
C PRO A 351 -6.71 -16.84 1.96
N ASN A 352 -5.80 -17.80 1.75
CA ASN A 352 -6.11 -19.18 1.37
C ASN A 352 -5.84 -20.21 2.48
N TYR A 353 -5.80 -19.80 3.74
CA TYR A 353 -5.59 -20.72 4.86
C TYR A 353 -6.61 -20.48 5.99
N PRO A 354 -7.30 -21.52 6.46
CA PRO A 354 -7.21 -22.92 6.03
C PRO A 354 -7.79 -23.20 4.63
N ASP A 355 -8.63 -22.31 4.10
CA ASP A 355 -9.21 -22.35 2.77
C ASP A 355 -9.45 -20.93 2.21
N TRP A 356 -9.95 -20.84 0.96
CA TRP A 356 -10.18 -19.57 0.29
C TRP A 356 -11.39 -18.75 0.81
N GLY A 357 -12.14 -19.30 1.76
CA GLY A 357 -13.21 -18.60 2.50
C GLY A 357 -12.70 -17.73 3.64
N ARG A 358 -11.40 -17.81 3.99
CA ARG A 358 -10.83 -17.19 5.18
C ARG A 358 -11.11 -15.68 5.32
N PHE A 359 -10.97 -14.91 4.25
CA PHE A 359 -11.27 -13.48 4.30
C PHE A 359 -12.73 -13.20 4.64
N TRP A 360 -13.62 -13.97 4.07
CA TRP A 360 -15.06 -13.80 4.27
C TRP A 360 -15.50 -14.29 5.66
N GLN A 361 -14.89 -15.35 6.14
CA GLN A 361 -15.05 -15.82 7.51
C GLN A 361 -14.63 -14.74 8.53
N ILE A 362 -13.51 -14.04 8.29
CA ILE A 362 -13.05 -12.93 9.14
C ILE A 362 -14.06 -11.77 9.11
N CYS A 363 -14.55 -11.42 7.93
CA CYS A 363 -15.57 -10.38 7.79
C CYS A 363 -16.84 -10.72 8.57
N GLU A 364 -17.30 -11.95 8.48
CA GLU A 364 -18.48 -12.45 9.22
C GLU A 364 -18.23 -12.51 10.74
N LYS A 365 -17.11 -13.10 11.17
CA LYS A 365 -16.72 -13.27 12.58
C LYS A 365 -16.67 -11.95 13.32
N HIS A 366 -16.01 -10.96 12.74
CA HIS A 366 -15.78 -9.67 13.37
C HIS A 366 -16.78 -8.60 12.96
N LYS A 367 -17.75 -8.92 12.07
CA LYS A 367 -18.72 -7.94 11.54
C LYS A 367 -18.02 -6.72 10.93
N VAL A 368 -17.01 -6.96 10.11
CA VAL A 368 -16.23 -5.93 9.43
C VAL A 368 -17.14 -5.00 8.62
N ASN A 369 -16.95 -3.69 8.75
CA ASN A 369 -17.73 -2.68 8.05
C ASN A 369 -17.00 -2.12 6.83
N ILE A 370 -15.68 -2.02 6.93
CA ILE A 370 -14.83 -1.44 5.88
C ILE A 370 -13.67 -2.41 5.64
N ILE A 371 -13.52 -2.88 4.40
CA ILE A 371 -12.36 -3.69 3.99
C ILE A 371 -11.53 -2.94 2.97
N TYR A 372 -10.20 -2.88 3.19
CA TYR A 372 -9.22 -2.23 2.33
C TYR A 372 -8.15 -3.23 1.94
N THR A 373 -8.08 -3.60 0.66
CA THR A 373 -7.27 -4.72 0.18
C THR A 373 -6.59 -4.42 -1.16
N ALA A 374 -5.70 -5.30 -1.60
CA ALA A 374 -5.01 -5.16 -2.88
C ALA A 374 -5.78 -5.88 -4.02
N PRO A 375 -5.81 -5.32 -5.26
CA PRO A 375 -6.38 -6.01 -6.42
C PRO A 375 -5.78 -7.39 -6.67
N THR A 376 -4.50 -7.60 -6.37
CA THR A 376 -3.86 -8.94 -6.43
C THR A 376 -4.55 -9.95 -5.51
N ALA A 377 -4.95 -9.57 -4.30
CA ALA A 377 -5.70 -10.46 -3.40
C ALA A 377 -7.09 -10.74 -3.96
N LEU A 378 -7.77 -9.72 -4.50
CA LEU A 378 -9.09 -9.89 -5.13
C LEU A 378 -9.03 -10.83 -6.34
N ARG A 379 -8.02 -10.70 -7.23
CA ARG A 379 -7.83 -11.62 -8.35
C ARG A 379 -7.65 -13.07 -7.89
N ALA A 380 -6.85 -13.27 -6.84
CA ALA A 380 -6.66 -14.62 -6.30
C ALA A 380 -7.96 -15.21 -5.75
N LEU A 381 -8.76 -14.41 -5.02
CA LEU A 381 -10.05 -14.83 -4.49
C LEU A 381 -11.09 -15.06 -5.60
N MET A 382 -11.16 -14.15 -6.59
CA MET A 382 -12.07 -14.25 -7.74
C MET A 382 -11.79 -15.50 -8.59
N LYS A 383 -10.51 -15.87 -8.74
CA LYS A 383 -10.10 -17.08 -9.47
C LYS A 383 -10.71 -18.36 -8.90
N GLU A 384 -10.92 -18.41 -7.59
CA GLU A 384 -11.47 -19.59 -6.87
C GLU A 384 -13.00 -19.63 -6.87
N GLY A 385 -13.66 -18.61 -7.43
CA GLY A 385 -15.10 -18.57 -7.65
C GLY A 385 -15.92 -17.92 -6.54
N ASP A 386 -17.23 -17.88 -6.76
CA ASP A 386 -18.18 -17.13 -5.93
C ASP A 386 -18.73 -17.96 -4.76
N ASP A 387 -18.49 -19.26 -4.73
CA ASP A 387 -19.02 -20.18 -3.71
C ASP A 387 -18.48 -19.87 -2.31
N TYR A 388 -17.20 -19.43 -2.22
CA TYR A 388 -16.60 -19.09 -0.94
C TYR A 388 -17.27 -17.87 -0.29
N PRO A 389 -17.37 -16.69 -0.94
CA PRO A 389 -18.06 -15.56 -0.33
C PRO A 389 -19.55 -15.80 -0.10
N ALA A 390 -20.20 -16.67 -0.91
CA ALA A 390 -21.61 -16.98 -0.76
C ALA A 390 -21.95 -17.76 0.53
N GLN A 391 -20.97 -18.42 1.15
CA GLN A 391 -21.13 -19.17 2.40
C GLN A 391 -21.10 -18.29 3.66
N HIS A 392 -20.80 -16.98 3.53
CA HIS A 392 -20.59 -16.09 4.66
C HIS A 392 -21.54 -14.89 4.64
N ASP A 393 -21.93 -14.43 5.83
CA ASP A 393 -22.71 -13.20 6.00
C ASP A 393 -21.81 -11.96 5.88
N LEU A 394 -21.84 -11.32 4.72
CA LEU A 394 -21.13 -10.07 4.42
C LEU A 394 -22.03 -8.82 4.57
N SER A 395 -23.17 -8.93 5.23
CA SER A 395 -24.14 -7.83 5.37
C SER A 395 -23.61 -6.64 6.19
N SER A 396 -22.62 -6.87 7.04
CA SER A 396 -21.93 -5.82 7.81
C SER A 396 -21.05 -4.91 6.97
N LEU A 397 -20.55 -5.38 5.82
CA LEU A 397 -19.73 -4.56 4.91
C LEU A 397 -20.56 -3.39 4.38
N ARG A 398 -20.03 -2.19 4.49
CA ARG A 398 -20.63 -0.94 3.96
C ARG A 398 -19.73 -0.20 2.98
N LEU A 399 -18.41 -0.40 3.04
CA LEU A 399 -17.42 0.24 2.18
C LEU A 399 -16.32 -0.75 1.80
N LEU A 400 -15.94 -0.72 0.54
CA LEU A 400 -14.86 -1.50 -0.03
C LEU A 400 -13.75 -0.56 -0.52
N GLY A 401 -12.50 -0.96 -0.36
CA GLY A 401 -11.37 -0.16 -0.83
C GLY A 401 -10.28 -1.00 -1.47
N THR A 402 -9.53 -0.37 -2.40
CA THR A 402 -8.40 -0.99 -3.11
C THR A 402 -7.15 -0.13 -3.08
N VAL A 403 -5.99 -0.79 -3.05
CA VAL A 403 -4.68 -0.16 -2.88
C VAL A 403 -3.55 -0.99 -3.49
N GLY A 404 -2.47 -0.30 -3.86
CA GLY A 404 -1.17 -0.88 -4.19
C GLY A 404 -0.91 -1.05 -5.68
N GLU A 405 -1.94 -1.20 -6.48
CA GLU A 405 -1.90 -1.23 -7.95
C GLU A 405 -3.25 -0.78 -8.51
N PRO A 406 -3.32 -0.30 -9.78
CA PRO A 406 -4.60 -0.01 -10.41
C PRO A 406 -5.48 -1.27 -10.47
N ILE A 407 -6.71 -1.17 -9.98
CA ILE A 407 -7.69 -2.25 -10.13
C ILE A 407 -8.22 -2.27 -11.57
N LYS A 408 -8.39 -3.45 -12.15
CA LYS A 408 -8.97 -3.60 -13.48
C LYS A 408 -10.49 -3.70 -13.40
N SER A 409 -11.18 -3.32 -14.48
CA SER A 409 -12.65 -3.31 -14.53
C SER A 409 -13.30 -4.66 -14.13
N PRO A 410 -12.80 -5.84 -14.55
CA PRO A 410 -13.38 -7.11 -14.11
C PRO A 410 -13.32 -7.34 -12.61
N GLU A 411 -12.16 -7.07 -11.96
CA GLU A 411 -11.99 -7.23 -10.52
C GLU A 411 -12.85 -6.22 -9.74
N TRP A 412 -12.91 -4.98 -10.25
CA TRP A 412 -13.76 -3.94 -9.66
C TRP A 412 -15.23 -4.35 -9.70
N THR A 413 -15.69 -4.84 -10.86
CA THR A 413 -17.07 -5.27 -11.05
C THR A 413 -17.42 -6.46 -10.17
N TRP A 414 -16.53 -7.45 -10.08
CA TRP A 414 -16.72 -8.60 -9.18
C TRP A 414 -16.78 -8.15 -7.73
N TYR A 415 -15.86 -7.28 -7.31
CA TYR A 415 -15.82 -6.76 -5.95
C TYR A 415 -17.10 -6.00 -5.60
N HIS A 416 -17.58 -5.17 -6.53
CA HIS A 416 -18.84 -4.43 -6.37
C HIS A 416 -20.07 -5.34 -6.31
N THR A 417 -20.18 -6.32 -7.23
CA THR A 417 -21.40 -7.12 -7.39
C THR A 417 -21.44 -8.32 -6.47
N VAL A 418 -20.33 -9.05 -6.34
CA VAL A 418 -20.29 -10.30 -5.55
C VAL A 418 -20.08 -10.01 -4.07
N ILE A 419 -19.13 -9.15 -3.73
CA ILE A 419 -18.81 -8.86 -2.32
C ILE A 419 -19.68 -7.73 -1.79
N GLY A 420 -19.73 -6.61 -2.51
CA GLY A 420 -20.50 -5.42 -2.14
C GLY A 420 -21.99 -5.54 -2.33
N LYS A 421 -22.46 -6.54 -3.12
CA LYS A 421 -23.87 -6.73 -3.48
C LYS A 421 -24.53 -5.47 -4.04
N GLY A 422 -23.77 -4.63 -4.75
CA GLY A 422 -24.21 -3.34 -5.30
C GLY A 422 -24.53 -2.26 -4.27
N ARG A 423 -24.39 -2.53 -2.96
CA ARG A 423 -24.73 -1.59 -1.87
C ARG A 423 -23.52 -0.88 -1.27
N CYS A 424 -22.31 -1.43 -1.48
CA CYS A 424 -21.07 -0.86 -0.98
C CYS A 424 -20.39 -0.05 -2.08
N PRO A 425 -20.12 1.25 -1.88
CA PRO A 425 -19.23 1.99 -2.78
C PRO A 425 -17.82 1.42 -2.70
N ILE A 426 -17.03 1.64 -3.78
CA ILE A 426 -15.62 1.26 -3.83
C ILE A 426 -14.79 2.53 -3.85
N VAL A 427 -13.78 2.60 -2.98
CA VAL A 427 -12.72 3.61 -3.03
C VAL A 427 -11.45 2.96 -3.58
N ASP A 428 -11.14 3.26 -4.85
CA ASP A 428 -9.88 2.90 -5.47
C ASP A 428 -8.89 4.03 -5.24
N THR A 429 -7.75 3.73 -4.61
CA THR A 429 -6.85 4.75 -4.09
C THR A 429 -5.51 4.73 -4.80
N TRP A 430 -5.06 5.89 -5.30
CA TRP A 430 -3.71 6.05 -5.80
C TRP A 430 -2.85 6.85 -4.82
N TRP A 431 -1.73 6.27 -4.47
CA TRP A 431 -0.68 6.83 -3.62
C TRP A 431 0.54 5.92 -3.55
N GLN A 432 1.60 6.38 -2.90
CA GLN A 432 2.89 5.70 -2.81
C GLN A 432 3.46 5.80 -1.39
N THR A 433 4.54 5.07 -1.10
CA THR A 433 5.31 5.24 0.14
C THR A 433 5.76 6.69 0.30
N GLU A 434 6.21 7.28 -0.78
CA GLU A 434 6.71 8.64 -0.89
C GLU A 434 5.64 9.70 -0.60
N THR A 435 4.38 9.38 -0.81
CA THR A 435 3.28 10.33 -0.58
C THR A 435 2.73 10.31 0.85
N GLY A 436 3.07 9.28 1.63
CA GLY A 436 2.64 9.12 3.03
C GLY A 436 1.17 8.77 3.21
N GLY A 437 0.32 9.11 2.25
CA GLY A 437 -1.12 8.84 2.26
C GLY A 437 -1.74 9.02 0.88
N ILE A 438 -3.06 8.82 0.79
CA ILE A 438 -3.86 8.81 -0.43
C ILE A 438 -3.90 10.20 -1.08
N LEU A 439 -3.60 10.29 -2.40
CA LEU A 439 -3.63 11.53 -3.18
C LEU A 439 -4.82 11.62 -4.11
N ILE A 440 -5.20 10.50 -4.75
CA ILE A 440 -6.31 10.46 -5.70
C ILE A 440 -7.22 9.30 -5.29
N SER A 441 -8.51 9.58 -5.09
CA SER A 441 -9.51 8.59 -4.66
C SER A 441 -10.92 9.17 -4.75
N PRO A 442 -11.95 8.37 -5.03
CA PRO A 442 -13.32 8.81 -4.83
C PRO A 442 -13.62 9.05 -3.34
N LEU A 443 -14.57 9.95 -3.06
CA LEU A 443 -15.24 10.03 -1.76
C LEU A 443 -16.54 9.21 -1.83
N PRO A 444 -16.74 8.23 -0.95
CA PRO A 444 -17.71 7.14 -1.18
C PRO A 444 -19.17 7.58 -1.17
N GLY A 445 -19.49 8.74 -0.55
CA GLY A 445 -20.84 9.30 -0.51
C GLY A 445 -21.13 10.35 -1.57
N ALA A 446 -20.11 10.82 -2.28
CA ALA A 446 -20.20 12.02 -3.11
C ALA A 446 -19.82 11.79 -4.58
N THR A 447 -18.88 10.87 -4.84
CA THR A 447 -18.21 10.79 -6.13
C THR A 447 -18.72 9.61 -6.95
N PRO A 448 -19.32 9.84 -8.13
CA PRO A 448 -19.56 8.74 -9.09
C PRO A 448 -18.23 8.10 -9.49
N THR A 449 -18.22 6.78 -9.66
CA THR A 449 -16.99 6.02 -9.93
C THR A 449 -17.05 5.35 -11.31
N LYS A 450 -15.89 5.22 -11.94
CA LYS A 450 -15.68 4.41 -13.15
C LYS A 450 -14.75 3.26 -12.81
N PRO A 451 -15.09 1.99 -13.10
CA PRO A 451 -14.24 0.84 -12.78
C PRO A 451 -12.83 0.96 -13.35
N GLY A 452 -11.83 1.00 -12.48
CA GLY A 452 -10.42 1.14 -12.85
C GLY A 452 -9.87 2.55 -12.79
N SER A 453 -10.70 3.57 -12.52
CA SER A 453 -10.25 4.94 -12.32
C SER A 453 -10.00 5.25 -10.84
N ALA A 454 -8.87 5.89 -10.54
CA ALA A 454 -8.62 6.46 -9.22
C ALA A 454 -9.50 7.71 -8.91
N THR A 455 -10.23 8.18 -9.90
CA THR A 455 -11.28 9.19 -9.83
C THR A 455 -10.76 10.63 -9.75
N PHE A 456 -10.80 11.29 -8.60
CA PHE A 456 -10.45 12.71 -8.45
C PHE A 456 -9.40 12.95 -7.36
N PRO A 457 -8.64 14.07 -7.44
CA PRO A 457 -7.65 14.40 -6.42
C PRO A 457 -8.30 14.67 -5.06
N LEU A 458 -7.62 14.29 -3.99
CA LEU A 458 -8.01 14.68 -2.64
C LEU A 458 -7.63 16.14 -2.34
N PHE A 459 -8.07 16.61 -1.18
CA PHE A 459 -7.90 18.00 -0.74
C PHE A 459 -6.44 18.42 -0.68
N GLY A 460 -6.15 19.62 -1.20
CA GLY A 460 -4.80 20.20 -1.26
C GLY A 460 -3.88 19.58 -2.30
N ILE A 461 -4.31 18.56 -3.05
CA ILE A 461 -3.51 17.92 -4.10
C ILE A 461 -3.76 18.62 -5.43
N LYS A 462 -2.70 19.15 -6.07
CA LYS A 462 -2.74 19.80 -7.38
C LYS A 462 -2.05 18.93 -8.45
N PRO A 463 -2.72 17.89 -8.99
CA PRO A 463 -2.15 17.07 -10.03
C PRO A 463 -2.11 17.83 -11.35
N ALA A 464 -1.04 17.61 -12.11
CA ALA A 464 -0.89 18.09 -13.48
C ALA A 464 -0.38 16.96 -14.36
N LEU A 465 -0.84 16.91 -15.61
CA LEU A 465 -0.26 16.07 -16.63
C LEU A 465 0.71 16.90 -17.45
N VAL A 466 1.89 16.35 -17.71
CA VAL A 466 2.91 17.00 -18.53
C VAL A 466 3.39 16.07 -19.65
N ASP A 467 3.82 16.67 -20.76
CA ASP A 467 4.52 15.94 -21.81
C ASP A 467 5.95 15.55 -21.38
N ASP A 468 6.73 14.94 -22.26
CA ASP A 468 8.10 14.53 -21.95
C ASP A 468 9.07 15.70 -21.79
N GLU A 469 8.74 16.87 -22.33
CA GLU A 469 9.46 18.14 -22.19
C GLU A 469 9.06 18.91 -20.92
N GLY A 470 8.02 18.47 -20.21
CA GLY A 470 7.54 19.08 -18.96
C GLY A 470 6.52 20.20 -19.14
N ASN A 471 5.97 20.38 -20.36
CA ASN A 471 4.91 21.33 -20.63
C ASN A 471 3.56 20.80 -20.11
N LEU A 472 2.76 21.70 -19.55
CA LEU A 472 1.43 21.33 -19.03
C LEU A 472 0.48 20.93 -20.17
N LEU A 473 -0.18 19.79 -19.98
CA LEU A 473 -1.26 19.32 -20.83
C LEU A 473 -2.60 19.78 -20.22
N GLU A 474 -3.15 20.83 -20.80
CA GLU A 474 -4.39 21.43 -20.29
C GLU A 474 -5.66 20.71 -20.80
N GLY A 475 -6.78 20.93 -20.10
CA GLY A 475 -8.07 20.35 -20.47
C GLY A 475 -8.21 18.88 -20.12
N ASN A 476 -9.24 18.25 -20.64
CA ASN A 476 -9.58 16.84 -20.47
C ASN A 476 -9.29 16.04 -21.74
N GLY A 477 -9.32 14.71 -21.69
CA GLY A 477 -8.97 13.86 -22.82
C GLY A 477 -7.46 13.82 -23.09
N VAL A 478 -6.61 14.05 -22.08
CA VAL A 478 -5.16 14.16 -22.20
C VAL A 478 -4.42 13.08 -21.44
N ARG A 479 -3.30 12.63 -22.02
CA ARG A 479 -2.42 11.65 -21.39
C ARG A 479 -1.02 12.23 -21.24
N GLY A 480 -0.36 11.95 -20.13
CA GLY A 480 1.00 12.41 -19.88
C GLY A 480 1.62 11.84 -18.61
N ASN A 481 2.73 12.43 -18.24
CA ASN A 481 3.40 12.13 -16.97
C ASN A 481 2.65 12.85 -15.84
N LEU A 482 2.27 12.10 -14.78
CA LEU A 482 1.60 12.69 -13.63
C LEU A 482 2.61 13.45 -12.77
N CYS A 483 2.36 14.71 -12.52
CA CYS A 483 3.12 15.53 -11.59
C CYS A 483 2.20 16.12 -10.52
N ILE A 484 2.75 16.47 -9.36
CA ILE A 484 2.07 17.23 -8.32
C ILE A 484 2.78 18.59 -8.19
N LEU A 485 2.00 19.67 -8.29
CA LEU A 485 2.55 21.03 -8.42
C LEU A 485 2.92 21.67 -7.09
N GLU A 486 2.29 21.29 -5.99
CA GLU A 486 2.55 21.83 -4.64
C GLU A 486 2.62 20.72 -3.61
N PRO A 487 3.37 20.92 -2.50
CA PRO A 487 3.49 19.93 -1.44
C PRO A 487 2.19 19.78 -0.63
N TRP A 488 2.01 18.61 -0.06
CA TRP A 488 0.98 18.26 0.92
C TRP A 488 1.65 17.81 2.23
N PRO A 489 0.95 17.86 3.37
CA PRO A 489 1.59 17.58 4.66
C PRO A 489 2.23 16.21 4.78
N GLY A 490 1.62 15.18 4.16
CA GLY A 490 2.11 13.79 4.20
C GLY A 490 3.26 13.46 3.24
N GLN A 491 3.71 14.40 2.41
CA GLN A 491 4.83 14.17 1.48
C GLN A 491 6.11 13.83 2.24
N MET A 492 6.87 12.84 1.76
CA MET A 492 8.19 12.51 2.31
C MET A 492 9.11 13.72 2.35
N ARG A 493 10.02 13.76 3.31
CA ARG A 493 10.99 14.86 3.45
C ARG A 493 12.33 14.58 2.77
N GLY A 494 12.53 13.37 2.29
CA GLY A 494 13.77 13.01 1.60
C GLY A 494 14.01 11.53 1.56
N ILE A 495 15.13 11.15 0.97
CA ILE A 495 15.76 9.85 1.12
C ILE A 495 16.74 9.95 2.28
N TYR A 496 16.63 9.07 3.26
CA TYR A 496 17.46 9.11 4.46
C TYR A 496 18.95 9.10 4.10
N GLY A 497 19.67 10.14 4.57
CA GLY A 497 21.10 10.29 4.30
C GLY A 497 21.48 10.72 2.87
N ASP A 498 20.52 10.89 1.94
CA ASP A 498 20.81 11.17 0.53
C ASP A 498 19.81 12.15 -0.10
N GLN A 499 19.93 13.42 0.23
CA GLN A 499 19.08 14.50 -0.29
C GLN A 499 19.27 14.74 -1.80
N GLN A 500 20.47 14.49 -2.32
CA GLN A 500 20.73 14.62 -3.76
C GLN A 500 19.95 13.56 -4.55
N ARG A 501 19.96 12.33 -4.08
CA ARG A 501 19.15 11.26 -4.70
C ARG A 501 17.65 11.54 -4.64
N PHE A 502 17.17 12.20 -3.59
CA PHE A 502 15.79 12.67 -3.50
C PHE A 502 15.47 13.67 -4.62
N PHE A 503 16.30 14.68 -4.77
CA PHE A 503 16.15 15.67 -5.85
C PHE A 503 16.21 15.00 -7.23
N ASP A 504 17.23 14.19 -7.49
CA ASP A 504 17.45 13.55 -8.79
C ASP A 504 16.30 12.61 -9.17
N THR A 505 15.72 11.91 -8.18
CA THR A 505 14.65 10.95 -8.44
C THR A 505 13.29 11.60 -8.73
N TYR A 506 12.96 12.70 -8.03
CA TYR A 506 11.58 13.19 -8.01
C TYR A 506 11.41 14.62 -8.55
N PHE A 507 12.47 15.39 -8.72
CA PHE A 507 12.38 16.80 -9.13
C PHE A 507 13.24 17.16 -10.34
N ALA A 508 14.33 16.44 -10.61
CA ALA A 508 15.27 16.78 -11.67
C ALA A 508 14.65 16.69 -13.07
N ARG A 509 13.78 15.68 -13.30
CA ARG A 509 13.17 15.48 -14.63
C ARG A 509 12.21 16.61 -15.00
N PHE A 510 11.42 17.13 -14.07
CA PHE A 510 10.45 18.21 -14.28
C PHE A 510 10.65 19.30 -13.23
N PRO A 511 11.54 20.27 -13.44
CA PRO A 511 11.88 21.28 -12.44
C PRO A 511 10.65 22.02 -11.88
N GLY A 512 10.61 22.18 -10.56
CA GLY A 512 9.49 22.82 -9.85
C GLY A 512 8.21 21.95 -9.72
N LYS A 513 8.27 20.67 -10.07
CA LYS A 513 7.15 19.72 -9.96
C LYS A 513 7.64 18.44 -9.30
N TYR A 514 6.82 17.88 -8.42
CA TYR A 514 7.09 16.54 -7.89
C TYR A 514 6.60 15.49 -8.88
N PHE A 515 7.49 14.61 -9.33
CA PHE A 515 7.21 13.55 -10.29
C PHE A 515 7.27 12.17 -9.61
N PRO A 516 6.13 11.51 -9.33
CA PRO A 516 6.09 10.19 -8.69
C PRO A 516 6.54 9.04 -9.59
N GLY A 517 6.76 9.28 -10.88
CA GLY A 517 7.15 8.28 -11.85
C GLY A 517 5.99 7.50 -12.46
N ASP A 518 4.75 7.98 -12.34
CA ASP A 518 3.57 7.36 -12.90
C ASP A 518 3.05 8.12 -14.14
N GLY A 519 2.62 7.36 -15.14
CA GLY A 519 1.83 7.87 -16.24
C GLY A 519 0.35 7.93 -15.88
N CYS A 520 -0.37 8.87 -16.48
CA CYS A 520 -1.78 9.06 -16.21
C CYS A 520 -2.55 9.57 -17.45
N LEU A 521 -3.80 9.15 -17.57
CA LEU A 521 -4.79 9.71 -18.46
C LEU A 521 -5.80 10.50 -17.61
N ARG A 522 -6.15 11.71 -18.03
CA ARG A 522 -7.33 12.44 -17.55
C ARG A 522 -8.39 12.39 -18.64
N ASP A 523 -9.47 11.63 -18.43
CA ASP A 523 -10.50 11.41 -19.44
C ASP A 523 -11.34 12.67 -19.72
N LYS A 524 -12.28 12.58 -20.66
CA LYS A 524 -13.15 13.70 -21.05
C LYS A 524 -13.97 14.30 -19.90
N ASP A 525 -14.27 13.51 -18.88
CA ASP A 525 -15.05 13.90 -17.70
C ASP A 525 -14.16 14.35 -16.53
N GLY A 526 -12.83 14.31 -16.70
CA GLY A 526 -11.84 14.75 -15.71
C GLY A 526 -11.37 13.68 -14.74
N TYR A 527 -11.74 12.40 -14.95
CA TYR A 527 -11.29 11.28 -14.13
C TYR A 527 -9.84 10.92 -14.41
N TYR A 528 -9.09 10.63 -13.34
CA TYR A 528 -7.68 10.23 -13.41
C TYR A 528 -7.55 8.71 -13.46
N TRP A 529 -6.87 8.22 -14.49
CA TRP A 529 -6.58 6.81 -14.74
C TRP A 529 -5.07 6.61 -14.71
N ILE A 530 -4.59 5.85 -13.73
CA ILE A 530 -3.16 5.55 -13.61
C ILE A 530 -2.80 4.47 -14.63
N THR A 531 -1.95 4.83 -15.59
CA THR A 531 -1.59 3.94 -16.71
C THR A 531 -0.36 3.08 -16.44
N GLY A 532 0.24 3.22 -15.26
CA GLY A 532 1.40 2.47 -14.80
C GLY A 532 2.65 3.33 -14.62
N ARG A 533 3.75 2.67 -14.29
CA ARG A 533 5.06 3.35 -14.13
C ARG A 533 5.59 3.81 -15.49
N VAL A 534 6.13 5.02 -15.54
CA VAL A 534 6.77 5.53 -16.77
C VAL A 534 8.00 4.69 -17.14
N ASP A 535 8.70 4.13 -16.15
CA ASP A 535 9.82 3.20 -16.36
C ASP A 535 9.39 1.86 -16.99
N ASP A 536 8.10 1.53 -16.93
CA ASP A 536 7.51 0.30 -17.50
C ASP A 536 6.78 0.57 -18.83
N VAL A 537 6.82 1.79 -19.37
CA VAL A 537 6.29 2.12 -20.70
C VAL A 537 7.10 1.38 -21.76
N ILE A 538 6.41 0.74 -22.70
CA ILE A 538 7.02 0.03 -23.82
C ILE A 538 6.94 0.94 -25.06
N ILE A 539 8.09 1.28 -25.63
CA ILE A 539 8.15 2.07 -26.84
C ILE A 539 8.18 1.12 -28.05
N VAL A 540 7.08 1.00 -28.77
CA VAL A 540 6.96 0.18 -29.97
C VAL A 540 6.78 1.06 -31.19
N SER A 541 7.72 1.02 -32.13
CA SER A 541 7.67 1.84 -33.37
C SER A 541 7.42 3.34 -33.12
N GLY A 542 7.98 3.89 -32.04
CA GLY A 542 7.80 5.30 -31.64
C GLY A 542 6.53 5.60 -30.85
N HIS A 543 5.70 4.60 -30.53
CA HIS A 543 4.50 4.77 -29.70
C HIS A 543 4.77 4.33 -28.27
N ASN A 544 4.46 5.21 -27.32
CA ASN A 544 4.53 4.92 -25.89
C ASN A 544 3.29 4.12 -25.44
N LEU A 545 3.48 2.88 -25.04
CA LEU A 545 2.40 1.97 -24.63
C LEU A 545 2.50 1.68 -23.13
N GLY A 546 1.44 1.99 -22.38
CA GLY A 546 1.33 1.63 -20.98
C GLY A 546 1.13 0.13 -20.80
N THR A 547 1.95 -0.52 -19.95
CA THR A 547 1.81 -1.95 -19.68
C THR A 547 0.42 -2.30 -19.12
N ALA A 548 -0.13 -1.46 -18.24
CA ALA A 548 -1.43 -1.69 -17.62
C ALA A 548 -2.59 -1.77 -18.61
N GLU A 549 -2.52 -1.01 -19.72
CA GLU A 549 -3.56 -1.03 -20.75
C GLU A 549 -3.57 -2.34 -21.53
N ILE A 550 -2.39 -2.81 -21.91
CA ILE A 550 -2.24 -4.07 -22.65
C ILE A 550 -2.64 -5.24 -21.73
N GLU A 551 -2.21 -5.21 -20.48
CA GLU A 551 -2.59 -6.20 -19.47
C GLU A 551 -4.11 -6.18 -19.21
N GLY A 552 -4.72 -5.00 -19.18
CA GLY A 552 -6.16 -4.83 -19.09
C GLY A 552 -6.92 -5.46 -20.27
N ALA A 553 -6.44 -5.22 -21.49
CA ALA A 553 -7.00 -5.81 -22.69
C ALA A 553 -6.89 -7.35 -22.70
N ILE A 554 -5.74 -7.89 -22.31
CA ILE A 554 -5.53 -9.34 -22.18
C ILE A 554 -6.43 -9.92 -21.07
N GLY A 555 -6.55 -9.24 -19.93
CA GLY A 555 -7.35 -9.66 -18.77
C GLY A 555 -8.86 -9.72 -19.01
N ARG A 556 -9.37 -9.10 -20.08
CA ARG A 556 -10.78 -9.24 -20.48
C ARG A 556 -11.11 -10.60 -21.10
N HIS A 557 -10.11 -11.36 -21.51
CA HIS A 557 -10.36 -12.71 -22.00
C HIS A 557 -10.89 -13.61 -20.88
N PRO A 558 -12.02 -14.33 -21.07
CA PRO A 558 -12.70 -15.07 -19.97
C PRO A 558 -11.84 -16.09 -19.27
N ALA A 559 -10.92 -16.73 -19.98
CA ALA A 559 -10.01 -17.74 -19.44
C ALA A 559 -8.78 -17.17 -18.72
N VAL A 560 -8.52 -15.86 -18.82
CA VAL A 560 -7.33 -15.23 -18.25
C VAL A 560 -7.60 -14.84 -16.79
N ALA A 561 -6.72 -15.26 -15.89
CA ALA A 561 -6.70 -14.84 -14.49
C ALA A 561 -5.83 -13.58 -14.31
N GLU A 562 -4.68 -13.53 -14.96
CA GLU A 562 -3.74 -12.43 -14.85
C GLU A 562 -2.84 -12.34 -16.09
N ALA A 563 -2.37 -11.12 -16.39
CA ALA A 563 -1.36 -10.89 -17.39
C ALA A 563 -0.34 -9.86 -16.93
N ALA A 564 0.92 -10.07 -17.30
CA ALA A 564 1.98 -9.08 -17.17
C ALA A 564 2.69 -8.93 -18.51
N VAL A 565 2.95 -7.69 -18.93
CA VAL A 565 3.65 -7.42 -20.19
C VAL A 565 4.94 -6.64 -19.97
N VAL A 566 5.92 -6.92 -20.82
CA VAL A 566 7.20 -6.21 -20.87
C VAL A 566 7.61 -5.97 -22.34
N GLY A 567 8.42 -4.93 -22.55
CA GLY A 567 9.13 -4.76 -23.78
C GLY A 567 10.39 -5.62 -23.84
N TYR A 568 10.73 -6.14 -25.01
CA TYR A 568 12.00 -6.75 -25.30
C TYR A 568 12.56 -6.23 -26.63
N PRO A 569 13.90 -6.19 -26.83
CA PRO A 569 14.53 -5.66 -28.04
C PRO A 569 14.05 -6.36 -29.30
N HIS A 570 13.71 -5.56 -30.32
CA HIS A 570 13.27 -6.04 -31.64
C HIS A 570 13.95 -5.25 -32.76
N GLU A 571 14.53 -5.96 -33.73
CA GLU A 571 15.40 -5.39 -34.78
C GLU A 571 14.73 -4.27 -35.61
N ILE A 572 13.42 -4.35 -35.85
CA ILE A 572 12.70 -3.40 -36.71
C ILE A 572 11.92 -2.37 -35.88
N LYS A 573 11.32 -2.77 -34.75
CA LYS A 573 10.38 -1.94 -33.97
C LYS A 573 11.03 -1.20 -32.80
N GLY A 574 12.32 -1.42 -32.57
CA GLY A 574 13.03 -1.00 -31.37
C GLY A 574 12.71 -1.95 -30.20
N ASN A 575 11.45 -2.02 -29.80
CA ASN A 575 10.93 -3.04 -28.89
C ASN A 575 9.69 -3.71 -29.44
N ALA A 576 9.46 -4.94 -29.00
CA ALA A 576 8.21 -5.68 -29.18
C ALA A 576 7.65 -6.08 -27.82
N ILE A 577 6.39 -6.50 -27.78
CA ILE A 577 5.66 -6.82 -26.56
C ILE A 577 5.73 -8.33 -26.29
N TYR A 578 6.17 -8.68 -25.10
CA TYR A 578 6.13 -10.04 -24.57
C TYR A 578 5.08 -10.09 -23.45
N ALA A 579 4.07 -10.94 -23.60
CA ALA A 579 3.01 -11.12 -22.62
C ALA A 579 3.18 -12.45 -21.87
N PHE A 580 3.18 -12.38 -20.55
CA PHE A 580 3.10 -13.53 -19.64
C PHE A 580 1.65 -13.62 -19.16
N VAL A 581 1.00 -14.75 -19.39
CA VAL A 581 -0.44 -14.92 -19.15
C VAL A 581 -0.70 -16.11 -18.24
N THR A 582 -1.37 -15.88 -17.12
CA THR A 582 -1.84 -16.91 -16.20
C THR A 582 -3.32 -17.16 -16.45
N LEU A 583 -3.69 -18.42 -16.64
CA LEU A 583 -5.08 -18.83 -16.88
C LEU A 583 -5.81 -19.11 -15.56
N LYS A 584 -7.15 -19.07 -15.62
CA LYS A 584 -8.01 -19.52 -14.51
C LYS A 584 -7.87 -21.02 -14.29
N THR A 585 -8.15 -21.46 -13.08
CA THR A 585 -8.15 -22.89 -12.72
C THR A 585 -9.12 -23.69 -13.60
N GLY A 586 -8.61 -24.77 -14.20
CA GLY A 586 -9.37 -25.62 -15.11
C GLY A 586 -9.30 -25.25 -16.60
N GLU A 587 -8.72 -24.10 -16.93
CA GLU A 587 -8.47 -23.67 -18.32
C GLU A 587 -7.16 -24.28 -18.85
N THR A 588 -7.13 -24.56 -20.15
CA THR A 588 -5.95 -25.14 -20.80
C THR A 588 -5.44 -24.19 -21.89
N ALA A 589 -4.14 -23.98 -21.91
CA ALA A 589 -3.48 -23.12 -22.89
C ALA A 589 -3.57 -23.73 -24.32
N THR A 590 -4.03 -22.93 -25.28
CA THR A 590 -4.14 -23.33 -26.69
C THR A 590 -3.62 -22.23 -27.61
N GLU A 591 -3.21 -22.58 -28.84
CA GLU A 591 -2.83 -21.60 -29.85
C GLU A 591 -4.03 -20.75 -30.31
N GLU A 592 -5.25 -21.30 -30.29
CA GLU A 592 -6.46 -20.55 -30.59
C GLU A 592 -6.66 -19.40 -29.59
N MET A 593 -6.47 -19.68 -28.30
CA MET A 593 -6.55 -18.69 -27.22
C MET A 593 -5.51 -17.57 -27.37
N LYS A 594 -4.30 -17.87 -27.83
CA LYS A 594 -3.32 -16.82 -28.17
C LYS A 594 -3.85 -15.89 -29.26
N GLY A 595 -4.48 -16.48 -30.30
CA GLY A 595 -5.12 -15.71 -31.37
C GLY A 595 -6.26 -14.83 -30.87
N GLU A 596 -7.08 -15.31 -29.96
CA GLU A 596 -8.17 -14.55 -29.34
C GLU A 596 -7.63 -13.38 -28.50
N ILE A 597 -6.61 -13.62 -27.68
CA ILE A 597 -5.93 -12.57 -26.89
C ILE A 597 -5.34 -11.49 -27.81
N VAL A 598 -4.62 -11.89 -28.86
CA VAL A 598 -4.07 -10.94 -29.86
C VAL A 598 -5.18 -10.12 -30.51
N LYS A 599 -6.30 -10.75 -30.88
CA LYS A 599 -7.44 -10.08 -31.47
C LYS A 599 -8.08 -9.09 -30.50
N ALA A 600 -8.22 -9.46 -29.22
CA ALA A 600 -8.74 -8.56 -28.18
C ALA A 600 -7.86 -7.32 -28.03
N VAL A 601 -6.54 -7.48 -27.86
CA VAL A 601 -5.62 -6.34 -27.74
C VAL A 601 -5.65 -5.44 -28.98
N ARG A 602 -5.70 -6.03 -30.18
CA ARG A 602 -5.77 -5.23 -31.42
C ARG A 602 -7.08 -4.46 -31.56
N SER A 603 -8.18 -5.04 -31.10
CA SER A 603 -9.48 -4.38 -31.12
C SER A 603 -9.54 -3.23 -30.10
N ASP A 604 -8.97 -3.42 -28.92
CA ASP A 604 -9.08 -2.49 -27.80
C ASP A 604 -8.11 -1.30 -27.89
N ILE A 605 -6.87 -1.57 -28.30
CA ILE A 605 -5.79 -0.56 -28.27
C ILE A 605 -5.29 -0.25 -29.68
N GLY A 606 -5.20 -1.27 -30.51
CA GLY A 606 -4.71 -1.12 -31.88
C GLY A 606 -3.58 -2.08 -32.25
N PRO A 607 -3.22 -2.15 -33.54
CA PRO A 607 -2.24 -3.10 -34.05
C PRO A 607 -0.83 -2.93 -33.45
N HIS A 608 -0.47 -1.72 -33.05
CA HIS A 608 0.84 -1.39 -32.48
C HIS A 608 1.05 -1.96 -31.07
N ALA A 609 -0.03 -2.26 -30.33
CA ALA A 609 -0.01 -2.84 -28.99
C ALA A 609 -0.04 -4.38 -29.00
N THR A 610 -0.02 -5.00 -30.16
CA THR A 610 -0.13 -6.47 -30.29
C THR A 610 1.06 -7.18 -29.68
N PRO A 611 0.84 -8.11 -28.70
CA PRO A 611 1.90 -8.98 -28.21
C PRO A 611 2.45 -9.87 -29.34
N GLU A 612 3.75 -9.86 -29.54
CA GLU A 612 4.42 -10.77 -30.48
C GLU A 612 4.67 -12.13 -29.87
N LYS A 613 4.90 -12.14 -28.56
CA LYS A 613 5.11 -13.37 -27.81
C LYS A 613 4.11 -13.44 -26.67
N ILE A 614 3.46 -14.59 -26.54
CA ILE A 614 2.55 -14.90 -25.42
C ILE A 614 3.03 -16.21 -24.79
N GLN A 615 3.48 -16.13 -23.56
CA GLN A 615 3.86 -17.27 -22.74
C GLN A 615 2.76 -17.52 -21.71
N PHE A 616 2.14 -18.69 -21.76
CA PHE A 616 1.29 -19.15 -20.67
C PHE A 616 2.16 -19.66 -19.50
N THR A 617 1.78 -19.27 -18.28
CA THR A 617 2.54 -19.54 -17.07
C THR A 617 1.62 -19.75 -15.87
N ASP A 618 2.05 -20.49 -14.88
CA ASP A 618 1.30 -20.72 -13.64
C ASP A 618 1.23 -19.47 -12.76
N GLY A 619 2.15 -18.53 -12.95
CA GLY A 619 2.19 -17.27 -12.21
C GLY A 619 3.24 -16.32 -12.76
N VAL A 620 3.20 -15.05 -12.32
CA VAL A 620 4.21 -14.03 -12.62
C VAL A 620 5.01 -13.67 -11.36
N PRO A 621 6.30 -13.27 -11.50
CA PRO A 621 7.14 -12.95 -10.36
C PRO A 621 6.60 -11.69 -9.67
N LYS A 622 6.21 -11.84 -8.42
CA LYS A 622 5.66 -10.77 -7.60
C LYS A 622 6.50 -10.56 -6.36
N THR A 623 6.55 -9.32 -5.92
CA THR A 623 6.93 -9.05 -4.54
C THR A 623 5.88 -9.67 -3.62
N ARG A 624 6.24 -9.83 -2.35
CA ARG A 624 5.30 -10.33 -1.33
C ARG A 624 4.12 -9.38 -1.05
N SER A 625 4.20 -8.13 -1.51
CA SER A 625 3.07 -7.18 -1.55
C SER A 625 2.16 -7.36 -2.76
N GLY A 626 2.44 -8.31 -3.64
CA GLY A 626 1.68 -8.56 -4.86
C GLY A 626 2.13 -7.77 -6.09
N LYS A 627 3.08 -6.84 -5.96
CA LYS A 627 3.58 -6.03 -7.07
C LYS A 627 4.39 -6.90 -8.03
N ILE A 628 4.03 -6.88 -9.32
CA ILE A 628 4.75 -7.59 -10.39
C ILE A 628 6.18 -7.04 -10.53
N MET A 629 7.15 -7.93 -10.53
CA MET A 629 8.57 -7.59 -10.72
C MET A 629 8.94 -7.61 -12.20
N ARG A 630 8.47 -6.60 -12.96
CA ARG A 630 8.68 -6.51 -14.41
C ARG A 630 10.14 -6.53 -14.82
N ARG A 631 11.04 -6.07 -13.95
CA ARG A 631 12.49 -6.18 -14.19
C ARG A 631 12.93 -7.62 -14.47
N ILE A 632 12.42 -8.57 -13.70
CA ILE A 632 12.74 -10.01 -13.87
C ILE A 632 12.10 -10.51 -15.17
N LEU A 633 10.84 -10.18 -15.43
CA LEU A 633 10.15 -10.56 -16.67
C LEU A 633 10.85 -10.01 -17.91
N ARG A 634 11.35 -8.77 -17.84
CA ARG A 634 12.09 -8.14 -18.94
C ARG A 634 13.37 -8.90 -19.24
N LYS A 635 14.19 -9.22 -18.23
CA LYS A 635 15.40 -10.02 -18.39
C LYS A 635 15.11 -11.40 -18.96
N ILE A 636 14.06 -12.06 -18.51
CA ILE A 636 13.61 -13.35 -19.08
C ILE A 636 13.21 -13.15 -20.56
N ALA A 637 12.43 -12.14 -20.90
CA ALA A 637 12.02 -11.87 -22.26
C ALA A 637 13.23 -11.58 -23.19
N GLU A 638 14.23 -10.86 -22.70
CA GLU A 638 15.50 -10.58 -23.39
C GLU A 638 16.41 -11.79 -23.53
N GLY A 639 16.24 -12.80 -22.67
CA GLY A 639 17.10 -14.01 -22.62
C GLY A 639 18.30 -13.87 -21.70
N ASP A 640 18.37 -12.80 -20.92
CA ASP A 640 19.39 -12.60 -19.89
C ASP A 640 18.92 -13.24 -18.57
N VAL A 641 19.08 -14.58 -18.50
CA VAL A 641 18.59 -15.38 -17.37
C VAL A 641 19.65 -15.63 -16.29
N HIS A 642 20.89 -15.20 -16.53
CA HIS A 642 22.02 -15.46 -15.61
C HIS A 642 22.16 -14.38 -14.53
N ASP A 643 21.72 -13.17 -14.79
CA ASP A 643 21.70 -12.06 -13.82
C ASP A 643 20.31 -11.43 -13.70
N LEU A 644 19.46 -12.05 -12.93
CA LEU A 644 18.12 -11.54 -12.66
C LEU A 644 18.09 -10.42 -11.58
N GLY A 645 19.27 -10.06 -11.03
CA GLY A 645 19.41 -9.08 -9.95
C GLY A 645 18.76 -9.54 -8.64
N ASP A 646 18.43 -8.61 -7.75
CA ASP A 646 17.86 -8.95 -6.44
C ASP A 646 16.49 -9.63 -6.56
N ILE A 647 16.43 -10.91 -6.23
CA ILE A 647 15.22 -11.74 -6.17
C ILE A 647 14.74 -11.98 -4.72
N SER A 648 15.42 -11.42 -3.73
CA SER A 648 15.17 -11.66 -2.29
C SER A 648 13.75 -11.22 -1.84
N THR A 649 13.13 -10.32 -2.60
CA THR A 649 11.79 -9.79 -2.32
C THR A 649 10.66 -10.60 -2.97
N LEU A 650 10.98 -11.66 -3.75
CA LEU A 650 9.97 -12.50 -4.39
C LEU A 650 9.11 -13.24 -3.38
N ALA A 651 7.82 -13.31 -3.66
CA ALA A 651 6.86 -14.09 -2.89
C ALA A 651 7.10 -15.59 -3.06
N ASP A 652 7.37 -16.01 -4.29
CA ASP A 652 7.71 -17.37 -4.69
C ASP A 652 8.90 -17.35 -5.67
N PRO A 653 10.11 -17.68 -5.22
CA PRO A 653 11.26 -17.80 -6.11
C PRO A 653 11.12 -18.89 -7.18
N GLY A 654 10.36 -19.97 -6.91
CA GLY A 654 10.18 -21.08 -7.84
C GLY A 654 9.47 -20.70 -9.14
N VAL A 655 8.70 -19.61 -9.14
CA VAL A 655 8.04 -19.08 -10.34
C VAL A 655 9.05 -18.67 -11.42
N VAL A 656 10.24 -18.25 -11.02
CA VAL A 656 11.27 -17.79 -11.95
C VAL A 656 11.80 -18.95 -12.81
N ASP A 657 12.05 -20.10 -12.20
CA ASP A 657 12.54 -21.29 -12.92
C ASP A 657 11.51 -21.76 -13.95
N SER A 658 10.21 -21.74 -13.59
CA SER A 658 9.11 -22.04 -14.50
C SER A 658 9.04 -21.07 -15.68
N LEU A 659 9.21 -19.77 -15.42
CA LEU A 659 9.21 -18.74 -16.46
C LEU A 659 10.41 -18.85 -17.41
N VAL A 660 11.58 -19.13 -16.88
CA VAL A 660 12.81 -19.33 -17.68
C VAL A 660 12.68 -20.56 -18.57
N SER A 661 12.20 -21.68 -18.04
CA SER A 661 12.01 -22.92 -18.79
C SER A 661 10.89 -22.85 -19.84
N GLY A 662 9.85 -22.06 -19.59
CA GLY A 662 8.71 -21.86 -20.49
C GLY A 662 8.90 -20.72 -21.50
N ARG A 663 10.07 -20.08 -21.60
CA ARG A 663 10.33 -18.94 -22.48
C ARG A 663 10.09 -19.27 -23.96
N VAL A 664 9.34 -18.42 -24.67
CA VAL A 664 9.01 -18.56 -26.08
C VAL A 664 9.75 -17.56 -26.98
#